data_e1f181df9d17b07c3a2ca7c338237dc9
#
_entry.id   e1f181df9d17b07c3a2ca7c338237dc9
#
_cell.length_a   1.000
_cell.length_b   1.000
_cell.length_c   1.000
_cell.angle_alpha   90.00
_cell.angle_beta   90.00
_cell.angle_gamma   90.00
#
_symmetry.space_group_name_H-M   'P 1'
#
loop_
_entity.id
_entity.type
_entity.pdbx_description
1 polymer ?
#
loop_
_entity_poly.entity_id
_entity_poly.type
_entity_poly.pdbx_seq_one_letter_code
_entity_poly.pdbx_strand_id
1 'polypeptide(L)'
;MGLFLPTTKKELELRGWDYVDVILFSGDAYVDHPSFGVAVIGRTLEAAGYRVAIVPQPDWHGDYRDFTKLGRPRLFFGISPGCMDSMVNKYTAARRLRSEDAYSPDGRHDKRPEYPTIVYTKILKQLYPDVPVILGGIEASLRRLTHYDYWQDRLRPSILVDSGADMITYGMGEKVTLELARRIAEGENISDITDLPQTVFLTKTDAIPGGITDRDIVLHSHQECLRSKRAEAENYRHIEEQSNMMHAQRLIQETLPQPLPLREKGKYPQEGISTKEVSSPLPYRERLGESLYVVVNPPYPPLTTEELDASFDLPYTRLPHPKYKGHRIPAYDMIRHSVNIHRGCFGGCAFCTISAHQGKFVVCRSKESILKEVRQVTQMDDFRGYLSDLGGPSANMYGMKGRNQKACEKCRRPSCIHPLICPNLNTSHQALLDIYRAVDALPGVKKSFIGSGVRYDLLLYRGNDEAANRSAEEYTRELICHHVSGRLKVAPEHTSDRVLMLMRKPPFRQFQQFKRIFDRINREEGLRQQIIPYFISSHPGCREEDMAELAALTKDMDFQLEQVQDFTPTPMTIATETWYTGLDPYTLQPVSSAHTPQEKLAQRQYFFWYKPEERPALERSLRRIGRADLIPRLFGTQPHNSQPSHYSHPSHDNYRADPRPQKPGKEKRGRNRRHP
;
A
#
# COMPACT_ATOMS: atom_id res chain seq x y z
N MET A 1 -18.12 -3.53 -25.11
CA MET A 1 -16.94 -3.14 -24.33
C MET A 1 -17.10 -1.71 -23.90
N GLY A 2 -17.00 -1.40 -22.60
CA GLY A 2 -17.03 -0.03 -22.10
C GLY A 2 -15.89 0.80 -22.69
N LEU A 3 -16.12 2.08 -22.93
CA LEU A 3 -15.09 3.01 -23.40
C LEU A 3 -14.17 3.36 -22.23
N PHE A 4 -12.86 3.36 -22.43
CA PHE A 4 -11.89 3.88 -21.47
C PHE A 4 -12.14 5.38 -21.21
N LEU A 5 -11.77 5.88 -20.04
CA LEU A 5 -11.68 7.33 -19.83
C LEU A 5 -10.59 7.90 -20.77
N PRO A 6 -10.83 9.05 -21.41
CA PRO A 6 -9.92 9.60 -22.40
C PRO A 6 -8.58 10.03 -21.79
N THR A 7 -7.52 9.84 -22.56
CA THR A 7 -6.14 10.22 -22.21
C THR A 7 -5.52 11.18 -23.23
N THR A 8 -6.22 11.43 -24.34
CA THR A 8 -5.79 12.26 -25.46
C THR A 8 -6.91 13.16 -25.96
N LYS A 9 -6.55 14.27 -26.60
CA LYS A 9 -7.51 15.18 -27.22
C LYS A 9 -8.39 14.48 -28.27
N LYS A 10 -7.81 13.57 -29.07
CA LYS A 10 -8.55 12.77 -30.04
C LYS A 10 -9.66 11.92 -29.39
N GLU A 11 -9.38 11.36 -28.21
CA GLU A 11 -10.37 10.56 -27.49
C GLU A 11 -11.48 11.43 -26.88
N LEU A 12 -11.20 12.70 -26.53
CA LEU A 12 -12.24 13.67 -26.16
C LEU A 12 -13.14 13.98 -27.37
N GLU A 13 -12.55 14.26 -28.53
CA GLU A 13 -13.27 14.52 -29.77
C GLU A 13 -14.18 13.34 -30.18
N LEU A 14 -13.69 12.10 -30.04
CA LEU A 14 -14.50 10.89 -30.30
C LEU A 14 -15.70 10.74 -29.36
N ARG A 15 -15.65 11.35 -28.16
CA ARG A 15 -16.78 11.43 -27.23
C ARG A 15 -17.68 12.64 -27.47
N GLY A 16 -17.33 13.50 -28.40
CA GLY A 16 -18.03 14.76 -28.66
C GLY A 16 -17.83 15.77 -27.53
N TRP A 17 -16.71 15.70 -26.81
CA TRP A 17 -16.42 16.59 -25.67
C TRP A 17 -15.54 17.74 -26.12
N ASP A 18 -15.99 18.96 -25.90
CA ASP A 18 -15.31 20.21 -26.15
C ASP A 18 -14.61 20.77 -24.91
N TYR A 19 -14.93 20.23 -23.72
CA TYR A 19 -14.29 20.53 -22.43
C TYR A 19 -14.21 19.29 -21.56
N VAL A 20 -13.43 19.39 -20.48
CA VAL A 20 -13.28 18.38 -19.42
C VAL A 20 -13.55 19.05 -18.08
N ASP A 21 -14.31 18.41 -17.21
CA ASP A 21 -14.58 18.91 -15.86
C ASP A 21 -13.40 18.64 -14.92
N VAL A 22 -12.86 17.42 -14.95
CA VAL A 22 -11.78 16.99 -14.08
C VAL A 22 -10.70 16.25 -14.87
N ILE A 23 -9.44 16.62 -14.65
CA ILE A 23 -8.29 15.91 -15.22
C ILE A 23 -7.51 15.26 -14.08
N LEU A 24 -7.37 13.93 -14.13
CA LEU A 24 -6.67 13.15 -13.12
C LEU A 24 -5.25 12.78 -13.58
N PHE A 25 -4.25 13.19 -12.82
CA PHE A 25 -2.85 12.84 -13.04
C PHE A 25 -2.46 11.64 -12.17
N SER A 26 -1.80 10.66 -12.74
CA SER A 26 -1.38 9.43 -12.03
C SER A 26 0.10 9.14 -12.23
N GLY A 27 0.78 8.72 -11.16
CA GLY A 27 2.11 8.14 -11.23
C GLY A 27 2.15 6.73 -11.82
N ASP A 28 1.00 6.04 -11.90
CA ASP A 28 0.87 4.71 -12.50
C ASP A 28 0.43 4.77 -13.96
N ALA A 29 0.72 3.71 -14.71
CA ALA A 29 0.07 3.44 -15.98
C ALA A 29 -1.44 3.30 -15.80
N TYR A 30 -2.23 3.74 -16.77
CA TYR A 30 -3.69 3.63 -16.70
C TYR A 30 -4.16 2.21 -16.98
N VAL A 31 -4.64 1.56 -15.95
CA VAL A 31 -5.39 0.31 -15.99
C VAL A 31 -6.79 0.63 -15.47
N ASP A 32 -7.81 0.36 -16.28
CA ASP A 32 -9.20 0.62 -15.93
C ASP A 32 -9.77 -0.54 -15.10
N HIS A 33 -9.38 -0.58 -13.83
CA HIS A 33 -9.65 -1.70 -12.93
C HIS A 33 -9.99 -1.17 -11.52
N PRO A 34 -10.92 -1.82 -10.78
CA PRO A 34 -11.34 -1.37 -9.44
C PRO A 34 -10.23 -1.42 -8.36
N SER A 35 -9.07 -2.00 -8.67
CA SER A 35 -7.87 -1.95 -7.81
C SER A 35 -6.95 -0.77 -8.09
N PHE A 36 -7.23 0.07 -9.08
CA PHE A 36 -6.44 1.27 -9.41
C PHE A 36 -7.19 2.53 -9.02
N GLY A 37 -6.68 3.27 -8.03
CA GLY A 37 -7.38 4.40 -7.44
C GLY A 37 -7.80 5.48 -8.46
N VAL A 38 -6.97 5.79 -9.46
CA VAL A 38 -7.30 6.78 -10.49
C VAL A 38 -8.47 6.34 -11.37
N ALA A 39 -8.59 5.02 -11.66
CA ALA A 39 -9.73 4.46 -12.38
C ALA A 39 -10.99 4.54 -11.51
N VAL A 40 -10.88 4.20 -10.22
CA VAL A 40 -12.02 4.27 -9.28
C VAL A 40 -12.57 5.70 -9.20
N ILE A 41 -11.72 6.68 -8.93
CA ILE A 41 -12.15 8.09 -8.83
C ILE A 41 -12.69 8.59 -10.17
N GLY A 42 -12.01 8.27 -11.27
CA GLY A 42 -12.46 8.68 -12.60
C GLY A 42 -13.82 8.11 -12.97
N ARG A 43 -14.05 6.82 -12.71
CA ARG A 43 -15.34 6.16 -12.96
C ARG A 43 -16.45 6.65 -12.03
N THR A 44 -16.12 6.95 -10.76
CA THR A 44 -17.08 7.53 -9.81
C THR A 44 -17.56 8.89 -10.29
N LEU A 45 -16.67 9.77 -10.73
CA LEU A 45 -17.01 11.07 -11.27
C LEU A 45 -17.77 10.97 -12.61
N GLU A 46 -17.33 10.07 -13.52
CA GLU A 46 -18.02 9.84 -14.80
C GLU A 46 -19.47 9.35 -14.58
N ALA A 47 -19.68 8.43 -13.63
CA ALA A 47 -21.02 7.95 -13.29
C ALA A 47 -21.94 9.04 -12.71
N ALA A 48 -21.38 10.07 -12.13
CA ALA A 48 -22.09 11.27 -11.65
C ALA A 48 -22.31 12.32 -12.75
N GLY A 49 -21.90 12.05 -14.00
CA GLY A 49 -22.13 12.92 -15.15
C GLY A 49 -21.00 13.90 -15.48
N TYR A 50 -19.87 13.87 -14.75
CA TYR A 50 -18.72 14.72 -15.04
C TYR A 50 -17.91 14.18 -16.22
N ARG A 51 -17.38 15.06 -17.04
CA ARG A 51 -16.43 14.74 -18.12
C ARG A 51 -15.03 14.62 -17.52
N VAL A 52 -14.52 13.40 -17.43
CA VAL A 52 -13.25 13.10 -16.75
C VAL A 52 -12.22 12.55 -17.75
N ALA A 53 -11.01 13.06 -17.67
CA ALA A 53 -9.87 12.54 -18.42
C ALA A 53 -8.71 12.16 -17.51
N ILE A 54 -7.85 11.23 -17.96
CA ILE A 54 -6.70 10.76 -17.20
C ILE A 54 -5.41 11.07 -17.94
N VAL A 55 -4.41 11.61 -17.24
CA VAL A 55 -3.03 11.76 -17.71
C VAL A 55 -2.14 10.81 -16.89
N PRO A 56 -1.93 9.58 -17.38
CA PRO A 56 -1.11 8.61 -16.67
C PRO A 56 0.36 8.80 -17.02
N GLN A 57 1.21 8.84 -16.01
CA GLN A 57 2.68 8.96 -16.12
C GLN A 57 3.10 10.06 -17.09
N PRO A 58 2.72 11.34 -16.81
CA PRO A 58 3.12 12.46 -17.66
C PRO A 58 4.64 12.61 -17.68
N ASP A 59 5.19 13.00 -18.82
CA ASP A 59 6.58 13.41 -18.89
C ASP A 59 6.76 14.77 -18.21
N TRP A 60 7.50 14.76 -17.09
CA TRP A 60 7.78 15.95 -16.28
C TRP A 60 9.06 16.69 -16.71
N HIS A 61 9.68 16.24 -17.79
CA HIS A 61 10.84 16.90 -18.39
C HIS A 61 10.44 17.75 -19.58
N GLY A 62 11.25 18.71 -19.91
CA GLY A 62 11.13 19.49 -21.14
C GLY A 62 9.97 20.50 -21.13
N ASP A 63 9.12 20.44 -22.14
CA ASP A 63 8.11 21.45 -22.46
C ASP A 63 6.73 21.24 -21.82
N TYR A 64 6.60 20.24 -20.96
CA TYR A 64 5.36 19.91 -20.24
C TYR A 64 4.14 19.64 -21.13
N ARG A 65 4.32 19.14 -22.35
CA ARG A 65 3.22 18.84 -23.29
C ARG A 65 2.16 17.93 -22.69
N ASP A 66 2.56 16.94 -21.88
CA ASP A 66 1.61 16.02 -21.25
C ASP A 66 0.70 16.74 -20.24
N PHE A 67 1.17 17.82 -19.64
CA PHE A 67 0.38 18.63 -18.70
C PHE A 67 -0.59 19.60 -19.39
N THR A 68 -0.35 19.91 -20.67
CA THR A 68 -1.15 20.88 -21.43
C THR A 68 -2.03 20.24 -22.51
N LYS A 69 -1.77 18.99 -22.89
CA LYS A 69 -2.42 18.32 -24.05
C LYS A 69 -3.95 18.22 -23.96
N LEU A 70 -4.53 18.19 -22.75
CA LEU A 70 -5.98 18.10 -22.54
C LEU A 70 -6.60 19.47 -22.23
N GLY A 71 -5.78 20.52 -22.14
CA GLY A 71 -6.23 21.87 -21.79
C GLY A 71 -6.53 22.06 -20.31
N ARG A 72 -7.33 23.10 -20.02
CA ARG A 72 -7.76 23.47 -18.67
C ARG A 72 -9.05 22.73 -18.30
N PRO A 73 -9.15 22.08 -17.14
CA PRO A 73 -10.41 21.55 -16.65
C PRO A 73 -11.32 22.67 -16.14
N ARG A 74 -12.62 22.43 -16.12
CA ARG A 74 -13.58 23.39 -15.58
C ARG A 74 -13.58 23.46 -14.06
N LEU A 75 -13.30 22.35 -13.38
CA LEU A 75 -13.39 22.24 -11.93
C LEU A 75 -12.01 22.18 -11.27
N PHE A 76 -11.25 21.10 -11.48
CA PHE A 76 -9.96 20.93 -10.81
C PHE A 76 -9.07 19.90 -11.50
N PHE A 77 -7.78 19.92 -11.13
CA PHE A 77 -6.84 18.83 -11.34
C PHE A 77 -6.78 17.93 -10.12
N GLY A 78 -6.94 16.63 -10.30
CA GLY A 78 -6.71 15.63 -9.26
C GLY A 78 -5.36 14.93 -9.46
N ILE A 79 -4.57 14.77 -8.40
CA ILE A 79 -3.23 14.14 -8.47
C ILE A 79 -3.14 12.97 -7.52
N SER A 80 -2.62 11.84 -8.02
CA SER A 80 -2.34 10.63 -7.26
C SER A 80 -0.94 10.09 -7.57
N PRO A 81 -0.20 9.55 -6.59
CA PRO A 81 1.08 8.89 -6.85
C PRO A 81 0.91 7.56 -7.58
N GLY A 82 -0.30 7.01 -7.59
CA GLY A 82 -0.64 5.66 -7.99
C GLY A 82 -1.09 4.78 -6.82
N CYS A 83 -1.04 3.46 -7.00
CA CYS A 83 -1.50 2.49 -6.00
C CYS A 83 -0.57 2.35 -4.78
N MET A 84 0.69 2.73 -4.92
CA MET A 84 1.69 2.69 -3.86
C MET A 84 2.29 4.06 -3.59
N ASP A 85 2.81 4.23 -2.37
CA ASP A 85 3.70 5.36 -2.08
C ASP A 85 4.88 5.35 -3.06
N SER A 86 5.16 6.49 -3.68
CA SER A 86 6.15 6.59 -4.77
C SER A 86 7.55 6.19 -4.32
N MET A 87 7.95 6.58 -3.11
CA MET A 87 9.28 6.31 -2.59
C MET A 87 9.43 4.85 -2.17
N VAL A 88 8.40 4.24 -1.55
CA VAL A 88 8.35 2.80 -1.24
C VAL A 88 8.38 1.97 -2.51
N ASN A 89 7.69 2.41 -3.56
CA ASN A 89 7.69 1.73 -4.86
C ASN A 89 9.05 1.82 -5.58
N LYS A 90 9.71 2.98 -5.48
CA LYS A 90 10.95 3.25 -6.22
C LYS A 90 12.21 2.70 -5.53
N TYR A 91 12.24 2.67 -4.19
CA TYR A 91 13.44 2.34 -3.42
C TYR A 91 13.26 1.13 -2.49
N THR A 92 14.35 0.43 -2.26
CA THR A 92 14.45 -0.60 -1.22
C THR A 92 14.65 0.05 0.16
N ALA A 93 14.54 -0.77 1.24
CA ALA A 93 14.87 -0.33 2.60
C ALA A 93 16.33 0.16 2.77
N ALA A 94 17.24 -0.28 1.91
CA ALA A 94 18.62 0.21 1.87
C ALA A 94 18.81 1.45 0.97
N ARG A 95 17.71 2.14 0.63
CA ARG A 95 17.69 3.34 -0.23
C ARG A 95 18.31 3.09 -1.63
N ARG A 96 18.30 1.84 -2.11
CA ARG A 96 18.75 1.49 -3.47
C ARG A 96 17.56 1.49 -4.41
N LEU A 97 17.75 2.02 -5.62
CA LEU A 97 16.75 1.96 -6.67
C LEU A 97 16.35 0.49 -6.94
N ARG A 98 15.05 0.22 -7.03
CA ARG A 98 14.56 -1.09 -7.44
C ARG A 98 14.82 -1.30 -8.94
N SER A 99 14.99 -2.54 -9.35
CA SER A 99 15.19 -2.89 -10.76
C SER A 99 13.93 -2.68 -11.61
N GLU A 100 12.75 -2.78 -11.00
CA GLU A 100 11.48 -2.71 -11.71
C GLU A 100 10.47 -1.86 -10.93
N ASP A 101 9.61 -1.14 -11.69
CA ASP A 101 8.38 -0.53 -11.23
C ASP A 101 7.19 -1.33 -11.79
N ALA A 102 6.54 -2.12 -10.94
CA ALA A 102 5.46 -3.00 -11.35
C ALA A 102 4.24 -2.25 -11.96
N TYR A 103 4.08 -0.96 -11.67
CA TYR A 103 2.96 -0.13 -12.15
C TYR A 103 3.28 0.65 -13.42
N SER A 104 4.45 0.40 -14.01
CA SER A 104 4.89 1.06 -15.24
C SER A 104 4.96 0.07 -16.40
N PRO A 105 4.79 0.54 -17.66
CA PRO A 105 4.97 -0.31 -18.84
C PRO A 105 6.36 -0.94 -18.86
N ASP A 106 6.40 -2.26 -19.10
CA ASP A 106 7.61 -3.09 -19.14
C ASP A 106 8.45 -3.03 -17.84
N GLY A 107 7.80 -2.68 -16.69
CA GLY A 107 8.48 -2.56 -15.42
C GLY A 107 9.46 -1.37 -15.30
N ARG A 108 9.42 -0.40 -16.20
CA ARG A 108 10.37 0.70 -16.25
C ARG A 108 10.24 1.66 -15.09
N HIS A 109 11.32 1.86 -14.33
CA HIS A 109 11.35 2.72 -13.13
C HIS A 109 11.59 4.23 -13.44
N ASP A 110 11.81 4.60 -14.71
CA ASP A 110 12.03 5.98 -15.17
C ASP A 110 10.74 6.72 -15.56
N LYS A 111 9.55 6.10 -15.37
CA LYS A 111 8.26 6.65 -15.82
C LYS A 111 7.57 7.53 -14.79
N ARG A 112 8.08 7.62 -13.58
CA ARG A 112 7.57 8.56 -12.57
C ARG A 112 8.71 9.27 -11.83
N PRO A 113 8.53 10.56 -11.43
CA PRO A 113 9.49 11.25 -10.58
C PRO A 113 9.50 10.69 -9.17
N GLU A 114 10.44 11.12 -8.37
CA GLU A 114 10.31 11.07 -6.91
C GLU A 114 9.21 12.05 -6.49
N TYR A 115 8.38 11.63 -5.53
CA TYR A 115 7.24 12.44 -5.05
C TYR A 115 6.39 13.03 -6.19
N PRO A 116 5.80 12.18 -7.07
CA PRO A 116 5.04 12.65 -8.22
C PRO A 116 3.92 13.61 -7.82
N THR A 117 3.33 13.42 -6.64
CA THR A 117 2.32 14.32 -6.09
C THR A 117 2.84 15.76 -5.96
N ILE A 118 4.08 15.94 -5.49
CA ILE A 118 4.71 17.26 -5.36
C ILE A 118 5.13 17.80 -6.73
N VAL A 119 5.78 16.96 -7.55
CA VAL A 119 6.32 17.40 -8.86
C VAL A 119 5.20 17.82 -9.80
N TYR A 120 4.15 17.00 -9.92
CA TYR A 120 3.03 17.30 -10.82
C TYR A 120 2.25 18.54 -10.35
N THR A 121 2.06 18.70 -9.04
CA THR A 121 1.41 19.91 -8.50
C THR A 121 2.15 21.17 -8.87
N LYS A 122 3.48 21.20 -8.66
CA LYS A 122 4.30 22.39 -8.97
C LYS A 122 4.24 22.76 -10.44
N ILE A 123 4.27 21.78 -11.34
CA ILE A 123 4.12 22.02 -12.78
C ILE A 123 2.72 22.58 -13.10
N LEU A 124 1.67 21.97 -12.55
CA LEU A 124 0.30 22.43 -12.80
C LEU A 124 0.04 23.82 -12.23
N LYS A 125 0.52 24.12 -11.03
CA LYS A 125 0.41 25.46 -10.43
C LYS A 125 1.20 26.53 -11.20
N GLN A 126 2.29 26.14 -11.86
CA GLN A 126 3.03 27.04 -12.76
C GLN A 126 2.25 27.30 -14.05
N LEU A 127 1.62 26.27 -14.64
CA LEU A 127 0.91 26.38 -15.92
C LEU A 127 -0.52 26.95 -15.76
N TYR A 128 -1.19 26.64 -14.65
CA TYR A 128 -2.59 26.98 -14.37
C TYR A 128 -2.74 27.45 -12.91
N PRO A 129 -2.23 28.63 -12.54
CA PRO A 129 -2.14 29.09 -11.15
C PRO A 129 -3.51 29.26 -10.46
N ASP A 130 -4.54 29.49 -11.23
CA ASP A 130 -5.91 29.74 -10.79
C ASP A 130 -6.83 28.50 -10.81
N VAL A 131 -6.34 27.35 -11.30
CA VAL A 131 -7.10 26.10 -11.26
C VAL A 131 -6.80 25.35 -9.97
N PRO A 132 -7.83 24.90 -9.23
CA PRO A 132 -7.63 24.08 -8.05
C PRO A 132 -6.85 22.77 -8.35
N VAL A 133 -5.92 22.44 -7.46
CA VAL A 133 -5.17 21.17 -7.49
C VAL A 133 -5.46 20.40 -6.21
N ILE A 134 -6.07 19.22 -6.37
CA ILE A 134 -6.49 18.34 -5.29
C ILE A 134 -5.58 17.13 -5.24
N LEU A 135 -4.98 16.88 -4.07
CA LEU A 135 -4.16 15.69 -3.86
C LEU A 135 -5.01 14.54 -3.33
N GLY A 136 -4.79 13.35 -3.86
CA GLY A 136 -5.43 12.13 -3.39
C GLY A 136 -4.48 10.94 -3.36
N GLY A 137 -5.00 9.81 -2.93
CA GLY A 137 -4.26 8.55 -2.85
C GLY A 137 -3.32 8.44 -1.64
N ILE A 138 -2.51 7.38 -1.66
CA ILE A 138 -1.73 6.97 -0.48
C ILE A 138 -0.67 7.99 -0.07
N GLU A 139 0.08 8.56 -1.00
CA GLU A 139 1.17 9.50 -0.71
C GLU A 139 0.66 10.76 0.01
N ALA A 140 -0.44 11.32 -0.47
CA ALA A 140 -1.09 12.48 0.15
C ALA A 140 -1.66 12.12 1.54
N SER A 141 -2.31 10.96 1.66
CA SER A 141 -2.86 10.48 2.93
C SER A 141 -1.79 10.32 4.01
N LEU A 142 -0.63 9.76 3.64
CA LEU A 142 0.47 9.50 4.58
C LEU A 142 1.30 10.73 4.94
N ARG A 143 1.20 11.81 4.15
CA ARG A 143 2.00 13.05 4.33
C ARG A 143 1.13 14.27 4.61
N ARG A 144 -0.10 14.08 5.11
CA ARG A 144 -1.07 15.17 5.33
C ARG A 144 -0.72 16.10 6.50
N LEU A 145 0.15 15.66 7.42
CA LEU A 145 0.67 16.40 8.56
C LEU A 145 2.20 16.37 8.57
N THR A 146 2.85 16.93 9.61
CA THR A 146 4.29 16.71 9.84
C THR A 146 4.56 15.21 9.86
N HIS A 147 5.62 14.79 9.17
CA HIS A 147 5.98 13.38 9.04
C HIS A 147 7.48 13.21 8.83
N TYR A 148 8.01 12.08 9.28
CA TYR A 148 9.38 11.70 8.99
C TYR A 148 9.51 11.12 7.58
N ASP A 149 10.36 11.73 6.76
CA ASP A 149 10.74 11.22 5.44
C ASP A 149 12.04 10.43 5.52
N TYR A 150 11.94 9.12 5.38
CA TYR A 150 13.07 8.18 5.49
C TYR A 150 14.15 8.41 4.43
N TRP A 151 13.77 8.76 3.20
CA TRP A 151 14.70 8.90 2.09
C TRP A 151 15.53 10.19 2.19
N GLN A 152 14.92 11.27 2.72
CA GLN A 152 15.59 12.55 2.98
C GLN A 152 16.17 12.63 4.40
N ASP A 153 15.86 11.66 5.25
CA ASP A 153 16.30 11.55 6.64
C ASP A 153 15.99 12.80 7.48
N ARG A 154 14.76 13.31 7.35
CA ARG A 154 14.30 14.50 8.08
C ARG A 154 12.78 14.55 8.25
N LEU A 155 12.33 15.34 9.22
CA LEU A 155 10.93 15.74 9.28
C LEU A 155 10.60 16.70 8.15
N ARG A 156 9.44 16.47 7.54
CA ARG A 156 8.83 17.31 6.51
C ARG A 156 7.52 17.88 7.03
N PRO A 157 7.13 19.10 6.63
CA PRO A 157 5.80 19.62 6.90
C PRO A 157 4.75 18.84 6.11
N SER A 158 3.46 19.18 6.25
CA SER A 158 2.41 18.65 5.41
C SER A 158 2.77 18.77 3.92
N ILE A 159 2.40 17.76 3.13
CA ILE A 159 2.60 17.77 1.68
C ILE A 159 1.87 18.94 0.98
N LEU A 160 0.85 19.54 1.61
CA LEU A 160 0.25 20.78 1.12
C LEU A 160 1.24 21.93 1.09
N VAL A 161 2.05 22.06 2.14
CA VAL A 161 3.11 23.09 2.23
C VAL A 161 4.18 22.83 1.18
N ASP A 162 4.61 21.57 1.04
CA ASP A 162 5.68 21.19 0.12
C ASP A 162 5.29 21.29 -1.36
N SER A 163 4.02 21.00 -1.68
CA SER A 163 3.53 20.96 -3.06
C SER A 163 2.92 22.27 -3.53
N GLY A 164 2.25 23.01 -2.63
CA GLY A 164 1.43 24.17 -2.97
C GLY A 164 0.06 23.82 -3.53
N ALA A 165 -0.43 22.59 -3.29
CA ALA A 165 -1.79 22.19 -3.64
C ALA A 165 -2.83 22.88 -2.74
N ASP A 166 -4.07 22.93 -3.21
CA ASP A 166 -5.15 23.64 -2.52
C ASP A 166 -5.80 22.78 -1.43
N MET A 167 -5.93 21.47 -1.67
CA MET A 167 -6.60 20.55 -0.73
C MET A 167 -6.08 19.12 -0.88
N ILE A 168 -6.17 18.33 0.19
CA ILE A 168 -6.04 16.87 0.14
C ILE A 168 -7.41 16.24 0.38
N THR A 169 -7.74 15.21 -0.39
CA THR A 169 -8.75 14.22 -0.06
C THR A 169 -8.02 12.94 0.39
N TYR A 170 -8.07 12.61 1.68
CA TYR A 170 -7.31 11.49 2.21
C TYR A 170 -8.15 10.22 2.36
N GLY A 171 -7.50 9.06 2.45
CA GLY A 171 -8.18 7.77 2.60
C GLY A 171 -8.85 7.30 1.30
N MET A 172 -10.01 6.66 1.41
CA MET A 172 -10.80 6.19 0.28
C MET A 172 -11.63 7.35 -0.27
N GLY A 173 -11.27 7.83 -1.46
CA GLY A 173 -11.61 9.16 -1.94
C GLY A 173 -12.96 9.30 -2.66
N GLU A 174 -13.72 8.23 -2.88
CA GLU A 174 -14.91 8.25 -3.76
C GLU A 174 -15.94 9.29 -3.32
N LYS A 175 -16.34 9.26 -2.05
CA LYS A 175 -17.39 10.12 -1.50
C LYS A 175 -16.96 11.58 -1.43
N VAL A 176 -15.78 11.82 -0.88
CA VAL A 176 -15.26 13.18 -0.71
C VAL A 176 -14.96 13.86 -2.04
N THR A 177 -14.41 13.13 -3.03
CA THR A 177 -14.10 13.72 -4.33
C THR A 177 -15.37 14.07 -5.12
N LEU A 178 -16.40 13.22 -5.00
CA LEU A 178 -17.69 13.48 -5.63
C LEU A 178 -18.36 14.73 -5.05
N GLU A 179 -18.40 14.84 -3.72
CA GLU A 179 -19.01 15.99 -3.04
C GLU A 179 -18.22 17.28 -3.31
N LEU A 180 -16.89 17.19 -3.35
CA LEU A 180 -16.04 18.32 -3.73
C LEU A 180 -16.31 18.79 -5.16
N ALA A 181 -16.42 17.85 -6.12
CA ALA A 181 -16.75 18.18 -7.50
C ALA A 181 -18.12 18.85 -7.61
N ARG A 182 -19.11 18.39 -6.86
CA ARG A 182 -20.45 18.99 -6.82
C ARG A 182 -20.41 20.43 -6.34
N ARG A 183 -19.77 20.70 -5.20
CA ARG A 183 -19.70 22.05 -4.59
C ARG A 183 -18.97 23.04 -5.50
N ILE A 184 -17.84 22.63 -6.10
CA ILE A 184 -17.11 23.48 -7.06
C ILE A 184 -17.95 23.71 -8.33
N ALA A 185 -18.69 22.71 -8.83
CA ALA A 185 -19.58 22.85 -9.98
C ALA A 185 -20.76 23.82 -9.71
N GLU A 186 -21.20 23.91 -8.47
CA GLU A 186 -22.21 24.87 -8.00
C GLU A 186 -21.64 26.28 -7.79
N GLY A 187 -20.34 26.48 -8.01
CA GLY A 187 -19.68 27.81 -7.98
C GLY A 187 -19.03 28.14 -6.66
N GLU A 188 -18.91 27.21 -5.71
CA GLU A 188 -18.20 27.44 -4.45
C GLU A 188 -16.69 27.45 -4.68
N ASN A 189 -15.98 28.42 -4.11
CA ASN A 189 -14.53 28.47 -4.21
C ASN A 189 -13.88 27.39 -3.33
N ILE A 190 -12.82 26.77 -3.81
CA ILE A 190 -12.09 25.74 -3.06
C ILE A 190 -11.60 26.23 -1.70
N SER A 191 -11.23 27.51 -1.56
CA SER A 191 -10.80 28.13 -0.31
C SER A 191 -11.90 28.21 0.75
N ASP A 192 -13.16 28.19 0.33
CA ASP A 192 -14.33 28.33 1.20
C ASP A 192 -14.85 26.95 1.66
N ILE A 193 -14.47 25.88 0.96
CA ILE A 193 -14.81 24.48 1.29
C ILE A 193 -13.94 23.98 2.44
N THR A 194 -14.29 24.34 3.64
CA THR A 194 -13.50 24.06 4.86
C THR A 194 -14.16 23.08 5.83
N ASP A 195 -15.41 22.73 5.59
CA ASP A 195 -16.27 21.88 6.42
C ASP A 195 -16.42 20.44 5.90
N LEU A 196 -15.90 20.17 4.68
CA LEU A 196 -16.04 18.87 4.03
C LEU A 196 -15.24 17.80 4.78
N PRO A 197 -15.89 16.72 5.26
CA PRO A 197 -15.18 15.62 5.92
C PRO A 197 -14.11 15.00 5.00
N GLN A 198 -13.09 14.40 5.62
CA GLN A 198 -12.04 13.67 4.91
C GLN A 198 -11.16 14.57 4.01
N THR A 199 -11.11 15.87 4.32
CA THR A 199 -10.24 16.84 3.64
C THR A 199 -9.14 17.37 4.55
N VAL A 200 -8.08 17.89 3.93
CA VAL A 200 -7.04 18.66 4.61
C VAL A 200 -6.79 19.93 3.82
N PHE A 201 -6.72 21.05 4.50
CA PHE A 201 -6.47 22.37 3.90
C PHE A 201 -5.54 23.23 4.75
N LEU A 202 -5.00 24.27 4.15
CA LEU A 202 -4.19 25.30 4.81
C LEU A 202 -5.02 26.53 5.08
N THR A 203 -4.87 27.13 6.27
CA THR A 203 -5.57 28.37 6.62
C THR A 203 -4.73 29.21 7.59
N LYS A 204 -5.11 30.50 7.78
CA LYS A 204 -4.57 31.37 8.81
C LYS A 204 -5.30 31.16 10.14
N THR A 205 -4.72 31.59 11.24
CA THR A 205 -5.31 31.45 12.59
C THR A 205 -6.73 32.03 12.69
N ASP A 206 -6.90 33.24 12.19
CA ASP A 206 -8.16 34.01 12.22
C ASP A 206 -9.22 33.45 11.22
N ALA A 207 -8.78 32.65 10.28
CA ALA A 207 -9.63 32.02 9.27
C ALA A 207 -9.91 30.52 9.52
N ILE A 208 -9.54 29.98 10.70
CA ILE A 208 -9.94 28.62 11.08
C ILE A 208 -11.47 28.60 11.29
N PRO A 209 -12.22 27.79 10.52
CA PRO A 209 -13.68 27.79 10.58
C PRO A 209 -14.19 27.43 11.99
N GLY A 210 -15.01 28.31 12.55
CA GLY A 210 -15.52 28.16 13.93
C GLY A 210 -14.47 28.36 15.02
N GLY A 211 -13.27 28.81 14.68
CA GLY A 211 -12.14 28.92 15.61
C GLY A 211 -11.60 27.57 16.07
N ILE A 212 -10.70 27.61 17.03
CA ILE A 212 -10.21 26.41 17.76
C ILE A 212 -11.13 26.21 18.98
N THR A 213 -11.67 25.02 19.11
CA THR A 213 -12.62 24.65 20.17
C THR A 213 -12.07 23.51 21.02
N ASP A 214 -12.71 23.20 22.15
CA ASP A 214 -12.42 22.05 23.01
C ASP A 214 -12.69 20.68 22.33
N ARG A 215 -13.35 20.70 21.18
CA ARG A 215 -13.58 19.51 20.34
C ARG A 215 -12.44 19.24 19.36
N ASP A 216 -11.48 20.15 19.25
CA ASP A 216 -10.34 20.00 18.36
C ASP A 216 -9.14 19.46 19.11
N ILE A 217 -8.27 18.77 18.41
CA ILE A 217 -6.96 18.38 18.92
C ILE A 217 -5.91 19.27 18.24
N VAL A 218 -5.32 20.14 19.05
CA VAL A 218 -4.20 20.97 18.61
C VAL A 218 -2.91 20.18 18.84
N LEU A 219 -2.23 19.88 17.75
CA LEU A 219 -0.96 19.18 17.74
C LEU A 219 0.20 20.15 18.01
N HIS A 220 1.32 19.65 18.52
CA HIS A 220 2.56 20.39 18.51
C HIS A 220 2.88 20.87 17.09
N SER A 221 3.33 22.11 16.98
CA SER A 221 3.67 22.72 15.70
C SER A 221 4.81 21.95 14.98
N HIS A 222 4.91 22.13 13.67
CA HIS A 222 6.03 21.58 12.91
C HIS A 222 7.40 22.00 13.49
N GLN A 223 7.51 23.24 13.96
CA GLN A 223 8.75 23.76 14.56
C GLN A 223 9.07 23.11 15.91
N GLU A 224 8.08 22.84 16.74
CA GLU A 224 8.27 22.08 17.99
C GLU A 224 8.71 20.66 17.70
N CYS A 225 8.11 19.97 16.70
CA CYS A 225 8.51 18.64 16.28
C CYS A 225 9.97 18.59 15.78
N LEU A 226 10.42 19.62 15.06
CA LEU A 226 11.82 19.71 14.63
C LEU A 226 12.80 19.82 15.81
N ARG A 227 12.36 20.40 16.94
CA ARG A 227 13.18 20.60 18.15
C ARG A 227 13.05 19.46 19.16
N SER A 228 11.95 18.72 19.13
CA SER A 228 11.61 17.72 20.13
C SER A 228 11.04 16.45 19.52
N LYS A 229 11.83 15.37 19.55
CA LYS A 229 11.37 14.03 19.17
C LYS A 229 10.19 13.54 20.03
N ARG A 230 10.09 14.04 21.28
CA ARG A 230 8.97 13.74 22.16
C ARG A 230 7.68 14.38 21.65
N ALA A 231 7.73 15.65 21.22
CA ALA A 231 6.56 16.34 20.65
C ALA A 231 6.04 15.61 19.39
N GLU A 232 6.94 15.12 18.54
CA GLU A 232 6.55 14.32 17.39
C GLU A 232 5.89 12.99 17.79
N ALA A 233 6.44 12.28 18.77
CA ALA A 233 5.86 11.04 19.27
C ALA A 233 4.45 11.25 19.89
N GLU A 234 4.28 12.35 20.65
CA GLU A 234 2.97 12.73 21.23
C GLU A 234 1.95 13.08 20.14
N ASN A 235 2.35 13.83 19.11
CA ASN A 235 1.52 14.11 17.95
C ASN A 235 1.05 12.84 17.25
N TYR A 236 1.98 11.92 17.00
CA TYR A 236 1.65 10.69 16.29
C TYR A 236 0.61 9.85 17.04
N ARG A 237 0.68 9.78 18.37
CA ARG A 237 -0.35 9.12 19.17
C ARG A 237 -1.74 9.68 18.87
N HIS A 238 -1.90 11.00 18.87
CA HIS A 238 -3.18 11.65 18.55
C HIS A 238 -3.61 11.34 17.11
N ILE A 239 -2.68 11.41 16.16
CA ILE A 239 -2.95 11.14 14.75
C ILE A 239 -3.44 9.69 14.56
N GLU A 240 -2.79 8.72 15.19
CA GLU A 240 -3.19 7.31 15.08
C GLU A 240 -4.54 7.05 15.75
N GLU A 241 -4.77 7.59 16.96
CA GLU A 241 -6.05 7.46 17.65
C GLU A 241 -7.19 7.99 16.79
N GLN A 242 -7.06 9.22 16.26
CA GLN A 242 -8.10 9.83 15.43
C GLN A 242 -8.29 9.11 14.08
N SER A 243 -7.24 8.61 13.46
CA SER A 243 -7.35 7.81 12.23
C SER A 243 -8.09 6.49 12.42
N ASN A 244 -8.26 6.02 13.67
CA ASN A 244 -8.89 4.74 14.00
C ASN A 244 -10.23 4.88 14.72
N MET A 245 -10.80 6.08 14.85
CA MET A 245 -12.09 6.34 15.44
C MET A 245 -13.18 6.48 14.37
N MET A 246 -14.43 6.04 14.68
CA MET A 246 -15.59 6.31 13.81
C MET A 246 -16.02 7.77 13.86
N HIS A 247 -15.92 8.39 15.02
CA HIS A 247 -16.21 9.80 15.25
C HIS A 247 -14.92 10.47 15.71
N ALA A 248 -14.06 10.75 14.75
CA ALA A 248 -12.80 11.43 15.01
C ALA A 248 -13.02 12.93 15.26
N GLN A 249 -12.04 13.53 15.94
CA GLN A 249 -11.96 14.97 16.13
C GLN A 249 -11.13 15.60 15.00
N ARG A 250 -11.31 16.88 14.75
CA ARG A 250 -10.49 17.68 13.86
C ARG A 250 -9.08 17.81 14.44
N LEU A 251 -8.05 17.63 13.60
CA LEU A 251 -6.67 17.87 14.00
C LEU A 251 -6.19 19.20 13.42
N ILE A 252 -5.49 19.98 14.21
CA ILE A 252 -4.96 21.29 13.83
C ILE A 252 -3.46 21.33 14.18
N GLN A 253 -2.63 21.59 13.18
CA GLN A 253 -1.18 21.71 13.35
C GLN A 253 -0.67 23.01 12.79
N GLU A 254 0.00 23.82 13.62
CA GLU A 254 0.68 25.00 13.15
C GLU A 254 1.90 24.64 12.30
N THR A 255 2.03 25.32 11.17
CA THR A 255 3.17 25.21 10.26
C THR A 255 3.58 26.59 9.76
N LEU A 256 4.86 26.76 9.45
CA LEU A 256 5.34 27.98 8.80
C LEU A 256 5.43 27.75 7.30
N PRO A 257 5.16 28.77 6.47
CA PRO A 257 5.52 28.74 5.07
C PRO A 257 7.04 28.53 4.98
N GLN A 258 7.48 27.38 4.45
CA GLN A 258 8.91 27.22 4.18
C GLN A 258 9.28 28.16 3.03
N PRO A 259 10.37 28.94 3.15
CA PRO A 259 10.98 29.51 1.95
C PRO A 259 11.36 28.33 1.06
N LEU A 260 11.05 28.42 -0.24
CA LEU A 260 11.51 27.46 -1.24
C LEU A 260 13.00 27.20 -0.98
N PRO A 261 13.46 25.95 -0.90
CA PRO A 261 14.85 25.67 -0.61
C PRO A 261 15.69 26.38 -1.66
N LEU A 262 16.50 27.33 -1.23
CA LEU A 262 17.61 27.82 -2.03
C LEU A 262 18.41 26.59 -2.44
N ARG A 263 18.56 26.39 -3.75
CA ARG A 263 19.27 25.27 -4.38
C ARG A 263 20.40 24.75 -3.48
N GLU A 264 20.26 23.55 -2.93
CA GLU A 264 21.43 22.79 -2.48
C GLU A 264 22.26 22.46 -3.72
N LYS A 265 23.39 23.14 -3.84
CA LYS A 265 24.42 22.80 -4.85
C LYS A 265 24.86 21.36 -4.61
N GLY A 266 24.49 20.45 -5.47
CA GLY A 266 25.27 19.24 -5.68
C GLY A 266 24.71 17.88 -5.29
N LYS A 267 23.45 17.51 -5.64
CA LYS A 267 23.05 16.07 -5.67
C LYS A 267 21.92 15.72 -6.66
N TYR A 268 21.73 16.50 -7.70
CA TYR A 268 20.90 16.07 -8.84
C TYR A 268 21.75 16.12 -10.10
N PRO A 269 21.59 15.19 -11.04
CA PRO A 269 22.29 15.25 -12.31
C PRO A 269 21.97 16.59 -12.97
N GLN A 270 23.03 17.36 -13.30
CA GLN A 270 22.90 18.56 -14.07
C GLN A 270 22.65 18.16 -15.52
N GLU A 271 21.42 18.20 -15.98
CA GLU A 271 21.13 18.37 -17.41
C GLU A 271 19.85 19.20 -17.57
N GLY A 272 20.04 20.40 -18.08
CA GLY A 272 19.09 21.08 -18.96
C GLY A 272 17.97 21.93 -18.38
N ILE A 273 18.19 22.75 -17.32
CA ILE A 273 17.26 23.88 -17.07
C ILE A 273 18.02 25.18 -17.21
N SER A 274 17.79 25.86 -18.33
CA SER A 274 18.26 27.22 -18.60
C SER A 274 17.76 28.19 -17.51
N THR A 275 18.71 28.87 -16.86
CA THR A 275 18.44 29.92 -15.88
C THR A 275 17.99 31.21 -16.55
N LYS A 276 16.70 31.32 -16.87
CA LYS A 276 16.06 32.63 -16.95
C LYS A 276 15.43 32.87 -15.59
N GLU A 277 15.79 33.98 -14.95
CA GLU A 277 15.15 34.49 -13.75
C GLU A 277 13.65 34.61 -13.98
N VAL A 278 12.88 33.69 -13.41
CA VAL A 278 11.42 33.81 -13.39
C VAL A 278 11.09 34.62 -12.14
N SER A 279 10.85 35.90 -12.32
CA SER A 279 10.14 36.72 -11.36
C SER A 279 8.71 36.17 -11.28
N SER A 280 8.46 35.33 -10.28
CA SER A 280 7.15 34.78 -10.01
C SER A 280 6.28 35.78 -9.29
N PRO A 281 5.12 36.19 -9.83
CA PRO A 281 4.09 36.85 -9.06
C PRO A 281 3.25 35.75 -8.38
N LEU A 282 3.77 35.17 -7.29
CA LEU A 282 2.97 34.28 -6.47
C LEU A 282 2.27 35.10 -5.37
N PRO A 283 0.96 34.87 -5.12
CA PRO A 283 0.25 35.36 -3.93
C PRO A 283 0.92 34.91 -2.62
N TYR A 284 1.89 34.01 -2.71
CA TYR A 284 2.62 33.38 -1.60
C TYR A 284 3.68 34.30 -0.96
N ARG A 285 4.14 35.35 -1.66
CA ARG A 285 5.19 36.26 -1.12
C ARG A 285 4.69 37.19 -0.03
N GLU A 286 3.38 37.47 0.01
CA GLU A 286 2.78 38.32 1.05
C GLU A 286 2.57 37.59 2.40
N ARG A 287 2.76 36.25 2.44
CA ARG A 287 2.54 35.42 3.62
C ARG A 287 3.81 35.16 4.48
N LEU A 288 4.94 35.78 4.14
CA LEU A 288 6.15 35.70 4.92
C LEU A 288 5.98 36.45 6.25
N GLY A 289 5.60 35.74 7.30
CA GLY A 289 5.44 36.29 8.67
C GLY A 289 4.20 35.83 9.41
N GLU A 290 3.20 35.25 8.73
CA GLU A 290 1.98 34.74 9.38
C GLU A 290 2.04 33.23 9.57
N SER A 291 1.66 32.74 10.76
CA SER A 291 1.51 31.32 11.02
C SER A 291 0.38 30.73 10.17
N LEU A 292 0.66 29.64 9.49
CA LEU A 292 -0.34 28.83 8.78
C LEU A 292 -0.66 27.60 9.61
N TYR A 293 -1.88 27.15 9.46
CA TYR A 293 -2.39 25.94 10.10
C TYR A 293 -2.82 24.91 9.06
N VAL A 294 -2.36 23.68 9.26
CA VAL A 294 -2.89 22.51 8.58
C VAL A 294 -4.09 22.03 9.38
N VAL A 295 -5.26 22.03 8.77
CA VAL A 295 -6.50 21.55 9.36
C VAL A 295 -6.88 20.24 8.69
N VAL A 296 -7.03 19.17 9.49
CA VAL A 296 -7.48 17.84 9.05
C VAL A 296 -8.89 17.63 9.55
N ASN A 297 -9.85 17.68 8.66
CA ASN A 297 -11.24 17.34 8.98
C ASN A 297 -11.41 15.86 9.29
N PRO A 298 -12.33 15.48 10.18
CA PRO A 298 -12.62 14.07 10.48
C PRO A 298 -12.95 13.27 9.20
N PRO A 299 -12.66 11.95 9.17
CA PRO A 299 -13.06 11.13 8.03
C PRO A 299 -14.59 11.00 7.96
N TYR A 300 -15.09 10.68 6.77
CA TYR A 300 -16.45 10.15 6.66
C TYR A 300 -16.61 8.86 7.49
N PRO A 301 -17.81 8.56 7.97
CA PRO A 301 -18.12 7.23 8.47
C PRO A 301 -17.73 6.16 7.43
N PRO A 302 -17.39 4.93 7.86
CA PRO A 302 -17.11 3.84 6.93
C PRO A 302 -18.26 3.68 5.93
N LEU A 303 -17.92 3.38 4.67
CA LEU A 303 -18.92 3.12 3.62
C LEU A 303 -19.89 2.03 4.05
N THR A 304 -21.11 2.07 3.53
CA THR A 304 -22.02 0.92 3.62
C THR A 304 -21.65 -0.14 2.59
N THR A 305 -22.25 -1.32 2.69
CA THR A 305 -22.09 -2.38 1.67
C THR A 305 -22.57 -1.90 0.30
N GLU A 306 -23.71 -1.20 0.26
CA GLU A 306 -24.34 -0.65 -0.96
C GLU A 306 -23.45 0.42 -1.61
N GLU A 307 -22.85 1.31 -0.82
CA GLU A 307 -21.92 2.33 -1.32
C GLU A 307 -20.64 1.68 -1.88
N LEU A 308 -20.15 0.61 -1.22
CA LEU A 308 -18.99 -0.12 -1.71
C LEU A 308 -19.31 -0.91 -2.98
N ASP A 309 -20.46 -1.58 -3.04
CA ASP A 309 -20.94 -2.30 -4.23
C ASP A 309 -21.07 -1.34 -5.41
N ALA A 310 -21.69 -0.16 -5.21
CA ALA A 310 -21.82 0.85 -6.23
C ALA A 310 -20.47 1.27 -6.84
N SER A 311 -19.41 1.37 -6.02
CA SER A 311 -18.05 1.67 -6.50
C SER A 311 -17.45 0.53 -7.34
N PHE A 312 -17.66 -0.73 -6.95
CA PHE A 312 -17.14 -1.90 -7.68
C PHE A 312 -17.98 -2.25 -8.92
N ASP A 313 -19.25 -1.90 -8.95
CA ASP A 313 -20.19 -2.18 -10.04
C ASP A 313 -20.09 -1.18 -11.20
N LEU A 314 -19.22 -0.16 -11.09
CA LEU A 314 -18.94 0.77 -12.19
C LEU A 314 -18.41 0.05 -13.43
N PRO A 315 -18.59 0.63 -14.65
CA PRO A 315 -18.31 -0.07 -15.90
C PRO A 315 -16.80 -0.14 -16.24
N TYR A 316 -16.01 -0.74 -15.36
CA TYR A 316 -14.60 -0.99 -15.62
C TYR A 316 -14.39 -1.95 -16.78
N THR A 317 -13.46 -1.62 -17.67
CA THR A 317 -13.06 -2.55 -18.75
C THR A 317 -12.21 -3.71 -18.22
N ARG A 318 -11.62 -3.59 -17.06
CA ARG A 318 -10.63 -4.49 -16.43
C ARG A 318 -9.37 -4.71 -17.28
N LEU A 319 -9.04 -3.77 -18.16
CA LEU A 319 -7.91 -3.86 -19.10
C LEU A 319 -6.98 -2.63 -18.96
N PRO A 320 -5.69 -2.77 -19.34
CA PRO A 320 -4.84 -1.62 -19.59
C PRO A 320 -5.37 -0.79 -20.75
N HIS A 321 -5.19 0.53 -20.68
CA HIS A 321 -5.57 1.44 -21.77
C HIS A 321 -4.87 1.04 -23.08
N PRO A 322 -5.54 1.11 -24.27
CA PRO A 322 -4.99 0.68 -25.57
C PRO A 322 -3.66 1.32 -25.96
N LYS A 323 -3.31 2.49 -25.38
CA LYS A 323 -1.98 3.12 -25.60
C LYS A 323 -0.81 2.22 -25.17
N TYR A 324 -1.05 1.21 -24.30
CA TYR A 324 -0.03 0.27 -23.85
C TYR A 324 -0.01 -1.05 -24.65
N LYS A 325 -0.68 -1.10 -25.81
CA LYS A 325 -0.68 -2.30 -26.66
C LYS A 325 0.76 -2.72 -27.00
N GLY A 326 1.11 -3.95 -26.65
CA GLY A 326 2.46 -4.50 -26.82
C GLY A 326 3.41 -4.26 -25.66
N HIS A 327 3.00 -3.52 -24.64
CA HIS A 327 3.75 -3.29 -23.41
C HIS A 327 3.09 -4.02 -22.24
N ARG A 328 3.90 -4.71 -21.45
CA ARG A 328 3.45 -5.41 -20.25
C ARG A 328 3.39 -4.45 -19.07
N ILE A 329 2.32 -4.55 -18.24
CA ILE A 329 2.23 -3.87 -16.95
C ILE A 329 2.22 -4.95 -15.88
N PRO A 330 3.33 -5.19 -15.14
CA PRO A 330 3.43 -6.31 -14.20
C PRO A 330 2.34 -6.33 -13.12
N ALA A 331 1.97 -5.16 -12.58
CA ALA A 331 0.89 -5.05 -11.60
C ALA A 331 -0.46 -5.54 -12.16
N TYR A 332 -0.77 -5.25 -13.42
CA TYR A 332 -1.98 -5.75 -14.08
C TYR A 332 -1.96 -7.29 -14.19
N ASP A 333 -0.84 -7.88 -14.58
CA ASP A 333 -0.72 -9.33 -14.70
C ASP A 333 -0.99 -10.05 -13.37
N MET A 334 -0.62 -9.43 -12.25
CA MET A 334 -0.85 -9.98 -10.91
C MET A 334 -2.32 -9.97 -10.51
N ILE A 335 -3.09 -8.96 -10.96
CA ILE A 335 -4.44 -8.71 -10.42
C ILE A 335 -5.58 -8.93 -11.43
N ARG A 336 -5.30 -9.12 -12.71
CA ARG A 336 -6.32 -9.17 -13.78
C ARG A 336 -7.46 -10.16 -13.52
N HIS A 337 -7.15 -11.29 -12.89
CA HIS A 337 -8.12 -12.31 -12.49
C HIS A 337 -8.31 -12.37 -10.97
N SER A 338 -8.08 -11.27 -10.26
CA SER A 338 -8.37 -11.15 -8.83
C SER A 338 -9.69 -10.40 -8.61
N VAL A 339 -10.36 -10.72 -7.50
CA VAL A 339 -11.58 -10.04 -7.05
C VAL A 339 -11.41 -9.63 -5.60
N ASN A 340 -11.52 -8.33 -5.38
CA ASN A 340 -11.44 -7.76 -4.03
C ASN A 340 -12.83 -7.80 -3.38
N ILE A 341 -12.94 -8.43 -2.20
CA ILE A 341 -14.23 -8.67 -1.53
C ILE A 341 -14.51 -7.70 -0.37
N HIS A 342 -13.48 -7.01 0.13
CA HIS A 342 -13.63 -6.02 1.20
C HIS A 342 -12.49 -5.00 1.19
N ARG A 343 -12.71 -3.87 1.86
CA ARG A 343 -11.70 -2.84 2.14
C ARG A 343 -11.53 -2.69 3.65
N GLY A 344 -10.41 -2.09 4.07
CA GLY A 344 -10.06 -1.89 5.48
C GLY A 344 -9.40 -3.10 6.12
N CYS A 345 -8.72 -2.86 7.25
CA CYS A 345 -8.03 -3.91 8.00
C CYS A 345 -7.93 -3.53 9.48
N PHE A 346 -8.55 -4.30 10.36
CA PHE A 346 -8.47 -4.08 11.80
C PHE A 346 -7.23 -4.70 12.47
N GLY A 347 -6.28 -5.16 11.67
CA GLY A 347 -5.02 -5.74 12.17
C GLY A 347 -4.15 -4.75 12.95
N GLY A 348 -4.06 -3.51 12.47
CA GLY A 348 -3.31 -2.45 13.13
C GLY A 348 -1.82 -2.73 13.30
N CYS A 349 -1.21 -3.53 12.39
CA CYS A 349 0.22 -3.83 12.43
C CYS A 349 1.04 -2.53 12.41
N ALA A 350 2.06 -2.43 13.25
CA ALA A 350 2.79 -1.20 13.52
C ALA A 350 3.48 -0.58 12.30
N PHE A 351 3.81 -1.38 11.30
CA PHE A 351 4.54 -0.98 10.08
C PHE A 351 3.66 -0.83 8.85
N CYS A 352 2.34 -1.09 8.97
CA CYS A 352 1.45 -1.22 7.82
C CYS A 352 0.61 0.05 7.60
N THR A 353 0.58 0.53 6.37
CA THR A 353 -0.16 1.73 5.98
C THR A 353 -1.63 1.48 5.62
N ILE A 354 -2.07 0.22 5.56
CA ILE A 354 -3.44 -0.12 5.14
C ILE A 354 -4.47 0.52 6.08
N SER A 355 -4.32 0.37 7.39
CA SER A 355 -5.25 0.99 8.34
C SER A 355 -5.18 2.52 8.33
N ALA A 356 -4.03 3.11 8.03
CA ALA A 356 -3.86 4.56 7.92
C ALA A 356 -4.50 5.15 6.66
N HIS A 357 -4.63 4.35 5.58
CA HIS A 357 -5.18 4.80 4.30
C HIS A 357 -6.61 4.28 4.05
N GLN A 358 -6.86 2.97 4.23
CA GLN A 358 -8.18 2.37 4.01
C GLN A 358 -9.07 2.38 5.27
N GLY A 359 -8.49 2.66 6.43
CA GLY A 359 -9.17 2.63 7.70
C GLY A 359 -9.12 1.27 8.41
N LYS A 360 -9.42 1.30 9.70
CA LYS A 360 -9.50 0.12 10.58
C LYS A 360 -10.77 -0.71 10.32
N PHE A 361 -11.87 -0.05 9.95
CA PHE A 361 -13.16 -0.71 9.83
C PHE A 361 -13.26 -1.46 8.51
N VAL A 362 -13.51 -2.77 8.61
CA VAL A 362 -13.70 -3.61 7.43
C VAL A 362 -15.10 -3.38 6.86
N VAL A 363 -15.13 -2.99 5.60
CA VAL A 363 -16.36 -2.83 4.80
C VAL A 363 -16.36 -3.90 3.72
N CYS A 364 -17.43 -4.69 3.67
CA CYS A 364 -17.56 -5.84 2.78
C CYS A 364 -18.51 -5.53 1.62
N ARG A 365 -18.19 -6.07 0.47
CA ARG A 365 -19.10 -6.14 -0.66
C ARG A 365 -20.21 -7.19 -0.40
N SER A 366 -21.35 -7.01 -1.02
CA SER A 366 -22.37 -8.05 -1.05
C SER A 366 -21.92 -9.27 -1.87
N LYS A 367 -22.50 -10.41 -1.58
CA LYS A 367 -22.28 -11.64 -2.35
C LYS A 367 -22.66 -11.45 -3.82
N GLU A 368 -23.75 -10.74 -4.07
CA GLU A 368 -24.27 -10.44 -5.39
C GLU A 368 -23.29 -9.64 -6.25
N SER A 369 -22.72 -8.57 -5.69
CA SER A 369 -21.68 -7.74 -6.35
C SER A 369 -20.43 -8.56 -6.65
N ILE A 370 -19.96 -9.38 -5.70
CA ILE A 370 -18.79 -10.25 -5.89
C ILE A 370 -19.05 -11.27 -7.04
N LEU A 371 -20.20 -11.97 -7.02
CA LEU A 371 -20.54 -12.93 -8.06
C LEU A 371 -20.74 -12.29 -9.43
N LYS A 372 -21.25 -11.05 -9.47
CA LYS A 372 -21.39 -10.27 -10.71
C LYS A 372 -19.99 -10.00 -11.32
N GLU A 373 -19.03 -9.56 -10.52
CA GLU A 373 -17.66 -9.32 -10.98
C GLU A 373 -16.96 -10.61 -11.41
N VAL A 374 -17.11 -11.71 -10.66
CA VAL A 374 -16.55 -13.01 -11.06
C VAL A 374 -17.09 -13.44 -12.42
N ARG A 375 -18.40 -13.29 -12.69
CA ARG A 375 -18.97 -13.57 -14.02
C ARG A 375 -18.34 -12.71 -15.12
N GLN A 376 -18.03 -11.43 -14.86
CA GLN A 376 -17.30 -10.60 -15.82
C GLN A 376 -15.87 -11.14 -16.06
N VAL A 377 -15.16 -11.56 -15.01
CA VAL A 377 -13.84 -12.17 -15.14
C VAL A 377 -13.89 -13.47 -15.95
N THR A 378 -14.92 -14.30 -15.78
CA THR A 378 -15.06 -15.54 -16.56
C THR A 378 -15.26 -15.30 -18.07
N GLN A 379 -15.67 -14.10 -18.48
CA GLN A 379 -15.82 -13.71 -19.88
C GLN A 379 -14.55 -13.11 -20.51
N MET A 380 -13.47 -12.94 -19.74
CA MET A 380 -12.20 -12.43 -20.27
C MET A 380 -11.54 -13.48 -21.19
N ASP A 381 -11.03 -13.07 -22.35
CA ASP A 381 -10.47 -13.96 -23.38
C ASP A 381 -9.31 -14.83 -22.87
N ASP A 382 -8.56 -14.33 -21.90
CA ASP A 382 -7.40 -14.99 -21.32
C ASP A 382 -7.70 -15.74 -20.01
N PHE A 383 -8.96 -15.74 -19.54
CA PHE A 383 -9.35 -16.50 -18.35
C PHE A 383 -9.33 -18.01 -18.63
N ARG A 384 -8.73 -18.78 -17.73
CA ARG A 384 -8.57 -20.25 -17.86
C ARG A 384 -9.27 -21.03 -16.75
N GLY A 385 -10.17 -20.36 -16.02
CA GLY A 385 -10.93 -20.96 -14.93
C GLY A 385 -10.32 -20.76 -13.54
N TYR A 386 -9.26 -19.96 -13.41
CA TYR A 386 -8.57 -19.76 -12.14
C TYR A 386 -8.59 -18.31 -11.71
N LEU A 387 -9.25 -18.02 -10.57
CA LEU A 387 -9.11 -16.74 -9.91
C LEU A 387 -7.78 -16.71 -9.14
N SER A 388 -6.95 -15.70 -9.39
CA SER A 388 -5.63 -15.59 -8.75
C SER A 388 -5.68 -15.16 -7.29
N ASP A 389 -6.70 -14.37 -6.92
CA ASP A 389 -6.99 -13.96 -5.55
C ASP A 389 -8.47 -13.60 -5.41
N LEU A 390 -9.14 -14.26 -4.47
CA LEU A 390 -10.48 -13.88 -4.00
C LEU A 390 -10.32 -13.41 -2.54
N GLY A 391 -10.01 -12.14 -2.34
CA GLY A 391 -9.54 -11.68 -1.05
C GLY A 391 -9.68 -10.17 -0.83
N GLY A 392 -8.86 -9.65 0.06
CA GLY A 392 -8.81 -8.25 0.43
C GLY A 392 -7.50 -7.90 1.12
N PRO A 393 -7.39 -6.79 1.84
CA PRO A 393 -6.18 -6.40 2.56
C PRO A 393 -5.68 -7.46 3.55
N SER A 394 -6.59 -8.32 4.01
CA SER A 394 -6.32 -9.56 4.74
C SER A 394 -7.34 -10.61 4.32
N ALA A 395 -6.89 -11.80 3.92
CA ALA A 395 -7.74 -12.80 3.28
C ALA A 395 -8.98 -13.19 4.10
N ASN A 396 -8.89 -13.24 5.42
CA ASN A 396 -9.93 -13.76 6.30
C ASN A 396 -10.52 -12.73 7.28
N MET A 397 -10.84 -11.53 6.77
CA MET A 397 -11.56 -10.51 7.56
C MET A 397 -12.96 -10.20 7.01
N TYR A 398 -13.38 -10.83 5.92
CA TYR A 398 -14.70 -10.62 5.33
C TYR A 398 -15.82 -11.01 6.30
N GLY A 399 -16.82 -10.13 6.44
CA GLY A 399 -17.95 -10.31 7.34
C GLY A 399 -17.65 -10.05 8.82
N MET A 400 -16.39 -9.72 9.16
CA MET A 400 -16.00 -9.48 10.56
C MET A 400 -16.15 -8.02 10.93
N LYS A 401 -17.01 -7.73 11.92
CA LYS A 401 -17.24 -6.39 12.49
C LYS A 401 -17.62 -6.50 13.97
N GLY A 402 -17.64 -5.39 14.68
CA GLY A 402 -18.12 -5.37 16.07
C GLY A 402 -19.59 -5.78 16.15
N ARG A 403 -19.95 -6.63 17.13
CA ARG A 403 -21.34 -7.05 17.37
C ARG A 403 -22.18 -5.90 17.96
N ASN A 404 -21.60 -5.13 18.87
CA ASN A 404 -22.17 -3.91 19.39
C ASN A 404 -21.51 -2.69 18.74
N GLN A 405 -22.20 -2.08 17.78
CA GLN A 405 -21.71 -0.91 17.03
C GLN A 405 -21.50 0.31 17.93
N LYS A 406 -22.38 0.56 18.91
CA LYS A 406 -22.25 1.69 19.86
C LYS A 406 -20.94 1.62 20.67
N ALA A 407 -20.46 0.40 20.97
CA ALA A 407 -19.15 0.23 21.59
C ALA A 407 -18.00 0.54 20.62
N CYS A 408 -18.17 0.25 19.33
CA CYS A 408 -17.18 0.56 18.30
C CYS A 408 -17.08 2.07 18.01
N GLU A 409 -18.18 2.81 18.07
CA GLU A 409 -18.22 4.26 17.87
C GLU A 409 -17.31 5.02 18.86
N LYS A 410 -17.19 4.52 20.09
CA LYS A 410 -16.36 5.12 21.15
C LYS A 410 -14.97 4.49 21.26
N CYS A 411 -14.65 3.51 20.42
CA CYS A 411 -13.42 2.73 20.52
C CYS A 411 -12.20 3.51 20.01
N ARG A 412 -11.16 3.64 20.86
CA ARG A 412 -9.88 4.28 20.53
C ARG A 412 -8.77 3.29 20.20
N ARG A 413 -9.02 1.96 20.30
CA ARG A 413 -7.99 0.95 20.03
C ARG A 413 -7.55 1.02 18.56
N PRO A 414 -6.24 1.01 18.27
CA PRO A 414 -5.76 0.98 16.88
C PRO A 414 -5.95 -0.39 16.20
N SER A 415 -6.18 -1.45 16.99
CA SER A 415 -6.39 -2.81 16.49
C SER A 415 -7.55 -3.50 17.22
N CYS A 416 -8.33 -4.31 16.49
CA CYS A 416 -9.34 -5.19 17.09
C CYS A 416 -8.78 -6.55 17.53
N ILE A 417 -7.54 -6.86 17.19
CA ILE A 417 -6.92 -8.18 17.44
C ILE A 417 -5.60 -8.10 18.21
N HIS A 418 -5.13 -6.91 18.54
CA HIS A 418 -3.91 -6.72 19.32
C HIS A 418 -4.17 -5.78 20.52
N PRO A 419 -3.58 -6.05 21.72
CA PRO A 419 -2.78 -7.22 22.10
C PRO A 419 -3.62 -8.50 22.25
N LEU A 420 -4.93 -8.36 22.40
CA LEU A 420 -5.89 -9.47 22.48
C LEU A 420 -7.04 -9.20 21.51
N ILE A 421 -7.61 -10.28 20.98
CA ILE A 421 -8.83 -10.19 20.15
C ILE A 421 -9.97 -9.58 20.96
N CYS A 422 -10.60 -8.56 20.38
CA CYS A 422 -11.67 -7.82 21.03
C CYS A 422 -12.89 -8.75 21.27
N PRO A 423 -13.42 -8.85 22.49
CA PRO A 423 -14.60 -9.68 22.76
C PRO A 423 -15.85 -9.25 21.96
N ASN A 424 -15.90 -7.98 21.54
CA ASN A 424 -16.96 -7.45 20.70
C ASN A 424 -16.81 -7.82 19.20
N LEU A 425 -15.67 -8.37 18.77
CA LEU A 425 -15.45 -8.72 17.37
C LEU A 425 -16.22 -10.00 17.02
N ASN A 426 -17.01 -9.95 15.94
CA ASN A 426 -17.49 -11.16 15.29
C ASN A 426 -16.32 -11.83 14.57
N THR A 427 -15.96 -13.05 14.97
CA THR A 427 -14.85 -13.83 14.42
C THR A 427 -15.30 -14.99 13.52
N SER A 428 -16.60 -15.05 13.17
CA SER A 428 -17.15 -16.09 12.31
C SER A 428 -16.61 -15.96 10.88
N HIS A 429 -16.16 -17.08 10.32
CA HIS A 429 -15.74 -17.19 8.92
C HIS A 429 -16.86 -17.68 7.99
N GLN A 430 -18.10 -17.88 8.51
CA GLN A 430 -19.21 -18.44 7.73
C GLN A 430 -19.51 -17.65 6.46
N ALA A 431 -19.61 -16.33 6.58
CA ALA A 431 -19.86 -15.46 5.42
C ALA A 431 -18.79 -15.62 4.30
N LEU A 432 -17.53 -15.83 4.71
CA LEU A 432 -16.43 -16.05 3.77
C LEU A 432 -16.50 -17.42 3.11
N LEU A 433 -16.82 -18.49 3.87
CA LEU A 433 -17.10 -19.82 3.33
C LEU A 433 -18.22 -19.79 2.28
N ASP A 434 -19.30 -19.06 2.57
CA ASP A 434 -20.44 -18.92 1.66
C ASP A 434 -20.07 -18.21 0.35
N ILE A 435 -19.12 -17.27 0.39
CA ILE A 435 -18.56 -16.60 -0.79
C ILE A 435 -17.75 -17.60 -1.63
N TYR A 436 -16.78 -18.30 -1.02
CA TYR A 436 -15.92 -19.23 -1.75
C TYR A 436 -16.71 -20.33 -2.43
N ARG A 437 -17.63 -20.96 -1.72
CA ARG A 437 -18.50 -22.01 -2.27
C ARG A 437 -19.39 -21.50 -3.41
N ALA A 438 -19.92 -20.30 -3.27
CA ALA A 438 -20.76 -19.71 -4.32
C ALA A 438 -19.94 -19.33 -5.56
N VAL A 439 -18.71 -18.85 -5.39
CA VAL A 439 -17.80 -18.51 -6.49
C VAL A 439 -17.35 -19.79 -7.22
N ASP A 440 -16.92 -20.82 -6.49
CA ASP A 440 -16.44 -22.07 -7.10
C ASP A 440 -17.59 -22.86 -7.79
N ALA A 441 -18.85 -22.62 -7.42
CA ALA A 441 -20.02 -23.17 -8.11
C ALA A 441 -20.38 -22.44 -9.42
N LEU A 442 -19.74 -21.29 -9.74
CA LEU A 442 -20.05 -20.56 -10.98
C LEU A 442 -19.52 -21.28 -12.21
N PRO A 443 -20.33 -21.36 -13.31
CA PRO A 443 -19.85 -21.85 -14.59
C PRO A 443 -18.58 -21.12 -15.06
N GLY A 444 -17.58 -21.88 -15.50
CA GLY A 444 -16.31 -21.34 -15.97
C GLY A 444 -15.25 -21.17 -14.88
N VAL A 445 -15.61 -21.19 -13.59
CA VAL A 445 -14.66 -21.21 -12.48
C VAL A 445 -14.27 -22.65 -12.19
N LYS A 446 -12.99 -22.97 -12.24
CA LYS A 446 -12.42 -24.25 -11.82
C LYS A 446 -11.94 -24.21 -10.39
N LYS A 447 -11.35 -23.06 -9.98
CA LYS A 447 -10.79 -22.86 -8.66
C LYS A 447 -10.61 -21.37 -8.37
N SER A 448 -10.90 -20.97 -7.14
CA SER A 448 -10.52 -19.66 -6.60
C SER A 448 -9.35 -19.82 -5.65
N PHE A 449 -8.28 -19.04 -5.86
CA PHE A 449 -7.12 -19.04 -4.97
C PHE A 449 -7.12 -17.85 -4.03
N ILE A 450 -6.32 -17.95 -2.97
CA ILE A 450 -6.02 -16.87 -2.04
C ILE A 450 -4.55 -16.47 -2.24
N GLY A 451 -4.36 -15.27 -2.77
CA GLY A 451 -3.06 -14.62 -2.90
C GLY A 451 -2.72 -13.68 -1.75
N SER A 452 -3.75 -13.22 -1.05
CA SER A 452 -3.67 -12.32 0.10
C SER A 452 -3.17 -13.04 1.37
N GLY A 453 -2.59 -12.28 2.30
CA GLY A 453 -2.09 -12.84 3.56
C GLY A 453 -3.21 -13.27 4.50
N VAL A 454 -3.05 -14.45 5.13
CA VAL A 454 -4.01 -15.02 6.08
C VAL A 454 -3.65 -14.66 7.51
N ARG A 455 -4.63 -14.24 8.31
CA ARG A 455 -4.51 -14.00 9.76
C ARG A 455 -4.77 -15.30 10.51
N TYR A 456 -3.70 -16.05 10.75
CA TYR A 456 -3.77 -17.33 11.48
C TYR A 456 -4.20 -17.19 12.94
N ASP A 457 -3.98 -16.04 13.56
CA ASP A 457 -4.49 -15.72 14.89
C ASP A 457 -6.02 -15.75 14.97
N LEU A 458 -6.72 -15.29 13.93
CA LEU A 458 -8.17 -15.41 13.83
C LEU A 458 -8.62 -16.86 13.61
N LEU A 459 -7.86 -17.66 12.86
CA LEU A 459 -8.15 -19.08 12.64
C LEU A 459 -7.99 -19.91 13.91
N LEU A 460 -7.01 -19.55 14.72
CA LEU A 460 -6.69 -20.25 15.98
C LEU A 460 -7.51 -19.77 17.17
N TYR A 461 -8.16 -18.61 17.05
CA TYR A 461 -8.94 -18.04 18.15
C TYR A 461 -10.14 -18.93 18.49
N ARG A 462 -10.34 -19.12 19.80
CA ARG A 462 -11.51 -19.83 20.35
C ARG A 462 -12.14 -18.93 21.41
N GLY A 463 -13.28 -18.37 21.06
CA GLY A 463 -14.10 -17.55 21.95
C GLY A 463 -15.30 -18.32 22.51
N ASN A 464 -16.24 -17.60 23.11
CA ASN A 464 -17.46 -18.20 23.68
C ASN A 464 -18.53 -18.56 22.62
N ASP A 465 -18.32 -18.16 21.36
CA ASP A 465 -19.21 -18.45 20.25
C ASP A 465 -18.76 -19.73 19.54
N GLU A 466 -19.41 -20.83 19.89
CA GLU A 466 -19.07 -22.14 19.31
C GLU A 466 -19.32 -22.22 17.81
N ALA A 467 -20.31 -21.49 17.27
CA ALA A 467 -20.56 -21.46 15.84
C ALA A 467 -19.42 -20.75 15.10
N ALA A 468 -18.93 -19.64 15.66
CA ALA A 468 -17.74 -18.96 15.13
C ALA A 468 -16.49 -19.84 15.23
N ASN A 469 -16.32 -20.57 16.32
CA ASN A 469 -15.19 -21.50 16.48
C ASN A 469 -15.22 -22.62 15.42
N ARG A 470 -16.40 -23.25 15.21
CA ARG A 470 -16.57 -24.26 14.14
C ARG A 470 -16.32 -23.71 12.75
N SER A 471 -16.85 -22.52 12.45
CA SER A 471 -16.62 -21.89 11.13
C SER A 471 -15.14 -21.58 10.86
N ALA A 472 -14.35 -21.26 11.91
CA ALA A 472 -12.91 -21.04 11.75
C ALA A 472 -12.15 -22.35 11.46
N GLU A 473 -12.55 -23.48 12.04
CA GLU A 473 -11.99 -24.79 11.75
C GLU A 473 -12.35 -25.24 10.34
N GLU A 474 -13.62 -25.11 9.98
CA GLU A 474 -14.11 -25.43 8.63
C GLU A 474 -13.41 -24.60 7.57
N TYR A 475 -13.32 -23.27 7.77
CA TYR A 475 -12.61 -22.41 6.86
C TYR A 475 -11.11 -22.75 6.76
N THR A 476 -10.46 -23.13 7.87
CA THR A 476 -9.05 -23.53 7.83
C THR A 476 -8.84 -24.75 6.93
N ARG A 477 -9.73 -25.74 7.00
CA ARG A 477 -9.69 -26.93 6.14
C ARG A 477 -10.02 -26.57 4.68
N GLU A 478 -11.10 -25.82 4.47
CA GLU A 478 -11.51 -25.32 3.15
C GLU A 478 -10.37 -24.56 2.45
N LEU A 479 -9.76 -23.59 3.16
CA LEU A 479 -8.62 -22.83 2.67
C LEU A 479 -7.49 -23.75 2.17
N ILE A 480 -7.06 -24.68 3.01
CA ILE A 480 -5.90 -25.53 2.71
C ILE A 480 -6.23 -26.51 1.58
N CYS A 481 -7.40 -27.14 1.60
CA CYS A 481 -7.76 -28.14 0.61
C CYS A 481 -8.06 -27.56 -0.77
N HIS A 482 -8.68 -26.36 -0.82
CA HIS A 482 -9.28 -25.86 -2.05
C HIS A 482 -8.68 -24.55 -2.58
N HIS A 483 -8.16 -23.67 -1.72
CA HIS A 483 -7.80 -22.30 -2.12
C HIS A 483 -6.29 -21.99 -2.09
N VAL A 484 -5.44 -22.95 -1.76
CA VAL A 484 -3.99 -22.81 -1.84
C VAL A 484 -3.47 -23.37 -3.16
N SER A 485 -2.76 -22.54 -3.93
CA SER A 485 -2.18 -22.89 -5.25
C SER A 485 -0.84 -23.63 -5.15
N GLY A 486 -0.61 -24.38 -4.06
CA GLY A 486 0.65 -25.06 -3.74
C GLY A 486 1.55 -24.31 -2.75
N ARG A 487 1.46 -22.98 -2.66
CA ARG A 487 2.25 -22.15 -1.76
C ARG A 487 1.38 -21.14 -1.02
N LEU A 488 1.27 -21.28 0.31
CA LEU A 488 0.53 -20.36 1.17
C LEU A 488 1.47 -19.31 1.77
N LYS A 489 1.24 -18.05 1.48
CA LYS A 489 1.96 -16.91 2.06
C LYS A 489 1.43 -16.63 3.46
N VAL A 490 2.28 -16.65 4.46
CA VAL A 490 1.93 -16.33 5.85
C VAL A 490 2.96 -15.37 6.42
N ALA A 491 2.52 -14.41 7.20
CA ALA A 491 3.37 -13.35 7.70
C ALA A 491 3.54 -13.41 9.23
N PRO A 492 4.40 -14.29 9.78
CA PRO A 492 4.77 -14.25 11.20
C PRO A 492 5.57 -12.99 11.55
N GLU A 493 6.31 -12.44 10.62
CA GLU A 493 7.15 -11.23 10.64
C GLU A 493 8.41 -11.37 11.50
N HIS A 494 8.35 -12.03 12.64
CA HIS A 494 9.48 -12.28 13.55
C HIS A 494 9.24 -13.52 14.42
N THR A 495 10.27 -13.95 15.16
CA THR A 495 10.16 -15.04 16.13
C THR A 495 10.22 -14.60 17.60
N SER A 496 10.77 -13.41 17.87
CA SER A 496 10.84 -12.81 19.21
C SER A 496 9.49 -12.21 19.58
N ASP A 497 8.84 -12.71 20.64
CA ASP A 497 7.55 -12.20 21.11
C ASP A 497 7.64 -10.73 21.55
N ARG A 498 8.80 -10.28 22.05
CA ARG A 498 9.05 -8.87 22.38
C ARG A 498 8.99 -7.98 21.13
N VAL A 499 9.60 -8.41 20.04
CA VAL A 499 9.56 -7.68 18.75
C VAL A 499 8.16 -7.76 18.15
N LEU A 500 7.51 -8.93 18.21
CA LEU A 500 6.14 -9.12 17.73
C LEU A 500 5.12 -8.25 18.47
N MET A 501 5.32 -8.02 19.76
CA MET A 501 4.47 -7.09 20.53
C MET A 501 4.56 -5.66 19.97
N LEU A 502 5.77 -5.18 19.69
CA LEU A 502 5.99 -3.87 19.06
C LEU A 502 5.47 -3.82 17.61
N MET A 503 5.53 -4.93 16.87
CA MET A 503 4.94 -5.07 15.54
C MET A 503 3.40 -5.16 15.56
N ARG A 504 2.80 -5.33 16.73
CA ARG A 504 1.37 -5.63 16.90
C ARG A 504 0.95 -6.90 16.16
N LYS A 505 1.80 -7.92 16.27
CA LYS A 505 1.60 -9.25 15.69
C LYS A 505 1.37 -10.29 16.81
N PRO A 506 0.71 -11.42 16.50
CA PRO A 506 0.52 -12.50 17.46
C PRO A 506 1.86 -13.16 17.85
N PRO A 507 1.95 -13.78 19.04
CA PRO A 507 3.14 -14.52 19.46
C PRO A 507 3.53 -15.62 18.47
N PHE A 508 4.84 -15.86 18.30
CA PHE A 508 5.36 -16.83 17.32
C PHE A 508 4.83 -18.25 17.51
N ARG A 509 4.53 -18.65 18.73
CA ARG A 509 3.90 -19.95 19.04
C ARG A 509 2.61 -20.20 18.27
N GLN A 510 1.84 -19.16 17.95
CA GLN A 510 0.62 -19.30 17.14
C GLN A 510 0.94 -19.64 15.68
N PHE A 511 2.00 -19.08 15.11
CA PHE A 511 2.47 -19.50 13.80
C PHE A 511 2.90 -20.96 13.79
N GLN A 512 3.63 -21.41 14.81
CA GLN A 512 4.03 -22.81 14.96
C GLN A 512 2.82 -23.74 15.09
N GLN A 513 1.77 -23.30 15.82
CA GLN A 513 0.52 -24.05 15.93
C GLN A 513 -0.19 -24.15 14.58
N PHE A 514 -0.30 -23.03 13.85
CA PHE A 514 -0.90 -23.02 12.52
C PHE A 514 -0.12 -23.92 11.55
N LYS A 515 1.22 -23.87 11.57
CA LYS A 515 2.04 -24.75 10.74
C LYS A 515 1.75 -26.24 11.02
N ARG A 516 1.63 -26.64 12.29
CA ARG A 516 1.28 -28.02 12.64
C ARG A 516 -0.09 -28.43 12.07
N ILE A 517 -1.07 -27.54 12.12
CA ILE A 517 -2.41 -27.80 11.53
C ILE A 517 -2.31 -27.92 10.02
N PHE A 518 -1.58 -27.01 9.37
CA PHE A 518 -1.35 -27.02 7.92
C PHE A 518 -0.68 -28.32 7.47
N ASP A 519 0.40 -28.72 8.13
CA ASP A 519 1.14 -29.95 7.81
C ASP A 519 0.30 -31.22 8.06
N ARG A 520 -0.54 -31.22 9.09
CA ARG A 520 -1.47 -32.31 9.38
C ARG A 520 -2.51 -32.46 8.27
N ILE A 521 -3.18 -31.37 7.89
CA ILE A 521 -4.20 -31.42 6.82
C ILE A 521 -3.56 -31.82 5.48
N ASN A 522 -2.38 -31.32 5.15
CA ASN A 522 -1.65 -31.73 3.94
C ASN A 522 -1.40 -33.24 3.91
N ARG A 523 -1.02 -33.86 5.04
CA ARG A 523 -0.82 -35.31 5.14
C ARG A 523 -2.12 -36.10 5.02
N GLU A 524 -3.18 -35.63 5.72
CA GLU A 524 -4.50 -36.26 5.69
C GLU A 524 -5.10 -36.29 4.28
N GLU A 525 -4.93 -35.19 3.52
CA GLU A 525 -5.50 -35.02 2.18
C GLU A 525 -4.51 -35.36 1.04
N GLY A 526 -3.32 -35.85 1.35
CA GLY A 526 -2.29 -36.19 0.35
C GLY A 526 -1.78 -35.00 -0.45
N LEU A 527 -1.86 -33.77 0.11
CA LEU A 527 -1.42 -32.53 -0.53
C LEU A 527 0.09 -32.31 -0.38
N ARG A 528 0.70 -31.59 -1.34
CA ARG A 528 2.14 -31.24 -1.33
C ARG A 528 2.33 -29.72 -1.33
N GLN A 529 1.66 -29.04 -0.41
CA GLN A 529 1.71 -27.59 -0.33
C GLN A 529 2.78 -27.13 0.66
N GLN A 530 3.24 -25.88 0.52
CA GLN A 530 4.25 -25.28 1.37
C GLN A 530 3.78 -23.96 1.98
N ILE A 531 4.16 -23.68 3.22
CA ILE A 531 4.07 -22.35 3.81
C ILE A 531 5.30 -21.56 3.39
N ILE A 532 5.08 -20.33 2.89
CA ILE A 532 6.13 -19.36 2.63
C ILE A 532 6.03 -18.26 3.69
N PRO A 533 6.88 -18.30 4.72
CA PRO A 533 6.84 -17.33 5.80
C PRO A 533 7.52 -16.02 5.37
N TYR A 534 6.91 -14.88 5.74
CA TYR A 534 7.49 -13.55 5.60
C TYR A 534 8.12 -13.11 6.92
N PHE A 535 9.35 -12.58 6.85
CA PHE A 535 10.07 -12.06 8.00
C PHE A 535 10.65 -10.67 7.73
N ILE A 536 10.68 -9.84 8.78
CA ILE A 536 11.19 -8.47 8.76
C ILE A 536 12.34 -8.34 9.76
N SER A 537 13.51 -7.88 9.30
CA SER A 537 14.61 -7.45 10.16
C SER A 537 14.56 -5.94 10.40
N SER A 538 15.33 -5.47 11.34
CA SER A 538 15.55 -4.03 11.61
C SER A 538 14.29 -3.24 12.00
N HIS A 539 13.21 -3.91 12.41
CA HIS A 539 12.06 -3.25 13.00
C HIS A 539 12.45 -2.61 14.34
N PRO A 540 11.84 -1.47 14.75
CA PRO A 540 12.05 -0.93 16.09
C PRO A 540 11.95 -2.01 17.17
N GLY A 541 12.88 -2.01 18.09
CA GLY A 541 13.03 -3.01 19.13
C GLY A 541 13.71 -4.32 18.72
N CYS A 542 13.97 -4.56 17.44
CA CYS A 542 14.70 -5.75 17.00
C CYS A 542 16.21 -5.57 17.25
N ARG A 543 16.81 -6.55 17.90
CA ARG A 543 18.25 -6.63 18.18
C ARG A 543 18.87 -7.75 17.37
N GLU A 544 20.20 -7.77 17.30
CA GLU A 544 20.94 -8.81 16.59
C GLU A 544 20.73 -10.19 17.21
N GLU A 545 20.61 -10.26 18.55
CA GLU A 545 20.33 -11.48 19.30
C GLU A 545 18.95 -12.08 18.90
N ASP A 546 17.95 -11.24 18.67
CA ASP A 546 16.63 -11.69 18.21
C ASP A 546 16.72 -12.33 16.82
N MET A 547 17.58 -11.79 15.95
CA MET A 547 17.80 -12.32 14.61
C MET A 547 18.61 -13.63 14.64
N ALA A 548 19.55 -13.76 15.56
CA ALA A 548 20.30 -15.00 15.79
C ALA A 548 19.36 -16.13 16.22
N GLU A 549 18.45 -15.87 17.14
CA GLU A 549 17.42 -16.84 17.55
C GLU A 549 16.44 -17.16 16.42
N LEU A 550 16.04 -16.15 15.62
CA LEU A 550 15.20 -16.34 14.44
C LEU A 550 15.86 -17.33 13.45
N ALA A 551 17.16 -17.16 13.17
CA ALA A 551 17.90 -18.04 12.30
C ALA A 551 17.88 -19.49 12.82
N ALA A 552 18.11 -19.68 14.12
CA ALA A 552 18.10 -21.00 14.75
C ALA A 552 16.70 -21.64 14.69
N LEU A 553 15.65 -20.90 15.05
CA LEU A 553 14.27 -21.40 15.01
C LEU A 553 13.80 -21.72 13.59
N THR A 554 14.17 -20.92 12.59
CA THR A 554 13.80 -21.19 11.19
C THR A 554 14.54 -22.39 10.64
N LYS A 555 15.78 -22.64 11.07
CA LYS A 555 16.51 -23.89 10.77
C LYS A 555 15.81 -25.11 11.38
N ASP A 556 15.45 -25.07 12.65
CA ASP A 556 14.76 -26.17 13.31
C ASP A 556 13.41 -26.52 12.67
N MET A 557 12.78 -25.53 12.02
CA MET A 557 11.53 -25.69 11.27
C MET A 557 11.73 -26.03 9.79
N ASP A 558 12.97 -26.23 9.36
CA ASP A 558 13.39 -26.54 7.98
C ASP A 558 12.96 -25.45 6.96
N PHE A 559 13.04 -24.17 7.36
CA PHE A 559 12.78 -23.05 6.46
C PHE A 559 14.08 -22.47 5.90
N GLN A 560 14.25 -22.52 4.58
CA GLN A 560 15.14 -21.64 3.85
C GLN A 560 14.34 -20.38 3.43
N LEU A 561 14.67 -19.23 4.02
CA LEU A 561 13.85 -18.05 3.90
C LEU A 561 13.99 -17.39 2.52
N GLU A 562 12.88 -17.25 1.81
CA GLU A 562 12.82 -16.60 0.50
C GLU A 562 12.24 -15.17 0.58
N GLN A 563 11.26 -14.97 1.47
CA GLN A 563 10.51 -13.72 1.60
C GLN A 563 10.96 -12.98 2.85
N VAL A 564 12.05 -12.24 2.72
CA VAL A 564 12.67 -11.46 3.79
C VAL A 564 12.88 -10.02 3.35
N GLN A 565 12.67 -9.10 4.27
CA GLN A 565 12.90 -7.69 4.01
C GLN A 565 13.38 -6.96 5.28
N ASP A 566 14.14 -5.90 5.08
CA ASP A 566 14.42 -4.96 6.16
C ASP A 566 13.23 -4.03 6.34
N PHE A 567 12.97 -3.62 7.57
CA PHE A 567 11.96 -2.60 7.86
C PHE A 567 12.26 -1.33 7.05
N THR A 568 11.25 -0.88 6.32
CA THR A 568 11.29 0.38 5.58
C THR A 568 10.39 1.39 6.28
N PRO A 569 10.96 2.41 6.93
CA PRO A 569 10.16 3.45 7.54
C PRO A 569 9.25 4.11 6.49
N THR A 570 7.95 3.99 6.69
CA THR A 570 6.93 4.56 5.82
C THR A 570 6.12 5.59 6.62
N PRO A 571 5.94 6.82 6.14
CA PRO A 571 5.21 7.85 6.87
C PRO A 571 3.86 7.37 7.42
N MET A 572 3.38 7.95 8.50
CA MET A 572 2.10 7.65 9.13
C MET A 572 1.98 6.21 9.67
N THR A 573 3.08 5.58 10.06
CA THR A 573 3.08 4.30 10.77
C THR A 573 3.78 4.44 12.12
N ILE A 574 3.23 3.80 13.18
CA ILE A 574 3.83 3.88 14.53
C ILE A 574 5.27 3.37 14.55
N ALA A 575 5.58 2.35 13.74
CA ALA A 575 6.94 1.84 13.65
C ALA A 575 7.92 2.88 13.08
N THR A 576 7.48 3.72 12.14
CA THR A 576 8.30 4.81 11.60
C THR A 576 8.57 5.89 12.64
N GLU A 577 7.54 6.29 13.37
CA GLU A 577 7.68 7.28 14.43
C GLU A 577 8.56 6.77 15.58
N THR A 578 8.36 5.51 15.98
CA THR A 578 9.24 4.86 16.96
C THR A 578 10.68 4.78 16.45
N TRP A 579 10.88 4.45 15.17
CA TRP A 579 12.21 4.39 14.55
C TRP A 579 12.91 5.76 14.55
N TYR A 580 12.16 6.82 14.16
CA TYR A 580 12.70 8.18 14.08
C TYR A 580 12.93 8.80 15.46
N THR A 581 11.93 8.72 16.35
CA THR A 581 11.99 9.39 17.65
C THR A 581 12.82 8.63 18.67
N GLY A 582 12.93 7.30 18.54
CA GLY A 582 13.51 6.41 19.55
C GLY A 582 12.58 6.17 20.73
N LEU A 583 11.30 6.57 20.64
CA LEU A 583 10.30 6.47 21.68
C LEU A 583 9.08 5.69 21.19
N ASP A 584 8.47 4.92 22.07
CA ASP A 584 7.11 4.41 21.84
C ASP A 584 6.10 5.55 22.03
N PRO A 585 5.29 5.91 21.01
CA PRO A 585 4.38 7.06 21.09
C PRO A 585 3.30 6.98 22.18
N TYR A 586 2.96 5.79 22.67
CA TYR A 586 1.95 5.60 23.70
C TYR A 586 2.52 5.63 25.13
N THR A 587 3.71 5.09 25.31
CA THR A 587 4.34 4.96 26.63
C THR A 587 5.45 5.97 26.86
N LEU A 588 5.97 6.58 25.78
CA LEU A 588 7.16 7.45 25.75
C LEU A 588 8.42 6.78 26.30
N GLN A 589 8.43 5.44 26.36
CA GLN A 589 9.59 4.69 26.75
C GLN A 589 10.58 4.55 25.58
N PRO A 590 11.89 4.53 25.86
CA PRO A 590 12.91 4.37 24.83
C PRO A 590 12.80 3.01 24.11
N VAL A 591 12.91 3.04 22.78
CA VAL A 591 12.95 1.86 21.92
C VAL A 591 14.15 1.95 20.99
N SER A 592 15.06 0.97 21.09
CA SER A 592 16.22 0.90 20.21
C SER A 592 15.85 0.51 18.78
N SER A 593 16.54 1.06 17.79
CA SER A 593 16.35 0.75 16.38
C SER A 593 17.69 0.70 15.65
N ALA A 594 17.77 -0.12 14.60
CA ALA A 594 18.93 -0.15 13.71
C ALA A 594 18.86 1.02 12.72
N HIS A 595 19.74 1.99 12.86
CA HIS A 595 19.76 3.20 12.02
C HIS A 595 20.79 3.11 10.89
N THR A 596 21.96 2.55 11.18
CA THR A 596 23.07 2.50 10.23
C THR A 596 22.95 1.34 9.25
N PRO A 597 23.50 1.47 8.03
CA PRO A 597 23.57 0.36 7.08
C PRO A 597 24.26 -0.89 7.64
N GLN A 598 25.27 -0.70 8.51
CA GLN A 598 26.00 -1.77 9.17
C GLN A 598 25.12 -2.55 10.15
N GLU A 599 24.35 -1.84 11.00
CA GLU A 599 23.42 -2.48 11.94
C GLU A 599 22.32 -3.26 11.21
N LYS A 600 21.77 -2.68 10.13
CA LYS A 600 20.76 -3.36 9.29
C LYS A 600 21.35 -4.60 8.63
N LEU A 601 22.56 -4.51 8.09
CA LEU A 601 23.23 -5.66 7.47
C LEU A 601 23.52 -6.76 8.50
N ALA A 602 24.00 -6.40 9.70
CA ALA A 602 24.26 -7.33 10.79
C ALA A 602 23.02 -8.12 11.18
N GLN A 603 21.83 -7.50 11.16
CA GLN A 603 20.58 -8.21 11.40
C GLN A 603 20.15 -9.04 10.18
N ARG A 604 20.21 -8.48 8.98
CA ARG A 604 19.72 -9.11 7.76
C ARG A 604 20.46 -10.41 7.41
N GLN A 605 21.77 -10.48 7.64
CA GLN A 605 22.58 -11.65 7.27
C GLN A 605 22.12 -12.95 7.93
N TYR A 606 21.47 -12.89 9.12
CA TYR A 606 20.92 -14.05 9.79
C TYR A 606 19.80 -14.76 9.03
N PHE A 607 19.11 -14.09 8.13
CA PHE A 607 18.14 -14.72 7.25
C PHE A 607 18.77 -15.77 6.31
N PHE A 608 20.06 -15.57 5.98
CA PHE A 608 20.79 -16.39 5.02
C PHE A 608 21.76 -17.38 5.67
N TRP A 609 21.46 -17.80 6.91
CA TRP A 609 22.28 -18.74 7.69
C TRP A 609 22.63 -20.00 6.92
N TYR A 610 21.82 -20.43 5.97
CA TYR A 610 22.01 -21.63 5.14
C TYR A 610 23.04 -21.45 4.02
N LYS A 611 23.46 -20.21 3.74
CA LYS A 611 24.47 -19.93 2.72
C LYS A 611 25.87 -20.13 3.27
N PRO A 612 26.72 -20.97 2.63
CA PRO A 612 28.08 -21.24 3.12
C PRO A 612 28.94 -19.98 3.27
N GLU A 613 28.78 -19.01 2.35
CA GLU A 613 29.51 -17.74 2.33
C GLU A 613 29.22 -16.85 3.54
N GLU A 614 28.04 -16.94 4.12
CA GLU A 614 27.64 -16.13 5.29
C GLU A 614 28.15 -16.70 6.62
N ARG A 615 28.46 -18.00 6.66
CA ARG A 615 28.82 -18.70 7.90
C ARG A 615 29.99 -18.06 8.69
N PRO A 616 31.14 -17.68 8.06
CA PRO A 616 32.25 -17.10 8.83
C PRO A 616 31.88 -15.74 9.48
N ALA A 617 31.03 -14.97 8.80
CA ALA A 617 30.55 -13.69 9.35
C ALA A 617 29.57 -13.92 10.51
N LEU A 618 28.63 -14.84 10.35
CA LEU A 618 27.67 -15.21 11.38
C LEU A 618 28.33 -15.82 12.63
N GLU A 619 29.35 -16.70 12.50
CA GLU A 619 30.08 -17.26 13.63
C GLU A 619 30.82 -16.16 14.41
N ARG A 620 31.47 -15.18 13.73
CA ARG A 620 32.09 -14.02 14.39
C ARG A 620 31.05 -13.18 15.13
N SER A 621 29.92 -12.91 14.48
CA SER A 621 28.83 -12.12 15.05
C SER A 621 28.26 -12.81 16.30
N LEU A 622 27.95 -14.10 16.24
CA LEU A 622 27.43 -14.88 17.37
C LEU A 622 28.37 -14.86 18.58
N ARG A 623 29.70 -14.95 18.37
CA ARG A 623 30.65 -14.79 19.47
C ARG A 623 30.65 -13.38 20.03
N ARG A 624 30.57 -12.35 19.18
CA ARG A 624 30.56 -10.94 19.59
C ARG A 624 29.33 -10.59 20.44
N ILE A 625 28.14 -11.10 20.07
CA ILE A 625 26.90 -10.85 20.83
C ILE A 625 26.69 -11.82 21.99
N GLY A 626 27.65 -12.67 22.31
CA GLY A 626 27.57 -13.62 23.44
C GLY A 626 26.66 -14.84 23.19
N ARG A 627 26.30 -15.14 21.90
CA ARG A 627 25.42 -16.26 21.51
C ARG A 627 26.18 -17.37 20.80
N ALA A 628 27.40 -17.66 21.25
CA ALA A 628 28.19 -18.77 20.73
C ALA A 628 27.48 -20.15 20.89
N ASP A 629 26.54 -20.25 21.83
CA ASP A 629 25.66 -21.40 22.04
C ASP A 629 24.85 -21.79 20.78
N LEU A 630 24.57 -20.82 19.91
CA LEU A 630 23.82 -21.07 18.67
C LEU A 630 24.69 -21.60 17.52
N ILE A 631 26.01 -21.54 17.61
CA ILE A 631 26.91 -22.01 16.54
C ILE A 631 26.70 -23.49 16.22
N PRO A 632 26.71 -24.43 17.21
CA PRO A 632 26.43 -25.83 16.94
C PRO A 632 25.01 -26.07 16.40
N ARG A 633 24.02 -25.30 16.88
CA ARG A 633 22.63 -25.41 16.44
C ARG A 633 22.48 -24.96 14.98
N LEU A 634 23.14 -23.89 14.56
CA LEU A 634 23.11 -23.39 13.20
C LEU A 634 23.99 -24.14 12.22
N PHE A 635 25.19 -24.57 12.64
CA PHE A 635 26.22 -25.08 11.73
C PHE A 635 26.73 -26.47 12.07
N GLY A 636 26.30 -27.04 13.21
CA GLY A 636 26.60 -28.41 13.58
C GLY A 636 25.91 -29.40 12.62
N THR A 637 26.57 -30.54 12.37
CA THR A 637 25.99 -31.67 11.65
C THR A 637 24.90 -32.31 12.51
N GLN A 638 23.63 -32.03 12.27
CA GLN A 638 22.56 -32.90 12.71
C GLN A 638 22.51 -34.11 11.76
N PRO A 639 22.30 -35.35 12.26
CA PRO A 639 21.96 -36.43 11.36
C PRO A 639 20.61 -36.09 10.70
N HIS A 640 20.65 -35.82 9.40
CA HIS A 640 19.47 -35.63 8.61
C HIS A 640 18.64 -36.93 8.58
N ASN A 641 17.56 -36.97 9.37
CA ASN A 641 16.44 -37.88 9.16
C ASN A 641 15.44 -37.19 8.19
N SER A 642 15.90 -36.81 7.04
CA SER A 642 15.05 -36.31 5.95
C SER A 642 15.44 -37.05 4.67
N GLN A 643 14.47 -37.73 4.10
CA GLN A 643 14.55 -38.18 2.71
C GLN A 643 14.90 -36.95 1.82
N PRO A 644 15.79 -37.11 0.84
CA PRO A 644 16.21 -36.01 -0.02
C PRO A 644 14.99 -35.45 -0.76
N SER A 645 14.65 -34.21 -0.51
CA SER A 645 13.73 -33.48 -1.38
C SER A 645 14.45 -33.22 -2.69
N HIS A 646 14.22 -34.07 -3.68
CA HIS A 646 14.55 -33.76 -5.08
C HIS A 646 13.71 -32.60 -5.57
N TYR A 647 14.19 -31.39 -5.35
CA TYR A 647 13.70 -30.22 -6.08
C TYR A 647 14.90 -29.38 -6.52
N SER A 648 15.32 -29.63 -7.74
CA SER A 648 16.09 -28.68 -8.54
C SER A 648 15.25 -27.40 -8.73
N HIS A 649 15.84 -26.26 -8.45
CA HIS A 649 15.26 -24.96 -8.74
C HIS A 649 14.84 -24.86 -10.20
N PRO A 650 13.60 -24.47 -10.51
CA PRO A 650 13.33 -23.86 -11.78
C PRO A 650 13.75 -22.39 -11.65
N SER A 651 14.75 -22.02 -12.42
CA SER A 651 15.09 -20.63 -12.70
C SER A 651 13.85 -19.85 -13.16
N HIS A 652 13.78 -18.56 -12.81
CA HIS A 652 12.69 -17.63 -13.09
C HIS A 652 12.37 -17.38 -14.58
N ASP A 653 12.69 -18.31 -15.51
CA ASP A 653 12.64 -18.10 -16.96
C ASP A 653 11.69 -19.01 -17.74
N ASN A 654 10.66 -19.62 -17.13
CA ASN A 654 9.75 -20.47 -17.88
C ASN A 654 8.26 -20.11 -17.73
N TYR A 655 7.88 -18.92 -18.23
CA TYR A 655 6.61 -18.71 -18.91
C TYR A 655 6.92 -18.25 -20.35
N ARG A 656 7.43 -19.16 -21.16
CA ARG A 656 7.44 -19.00 -22.62
C ARG A 656 6.26 -19.76 -23.20
N ALA A 657 5.53 -19.03 -24.03
CA ALA A 657 4.43 -19.51 -24.87
C ALA A 657 4.87 -20.68 -25.77
N ASP A 658 3.88 -21.51 -26.11
CA ASP A 658 3.92 -22.63 -27.06
C ASP A 658 4.82 -22.42 -28.28
N PRO A 659 5.55 -23.44 -28.72
CA PRO A 659 6.36 -23.36 -29.94
C PRO A 659 5.46 -23.39 -31.18
N ARG A 660 5.61 -22.39 -32.05
CA ARG A 660 5.07 -22.41 -33.40
C ARG A 660 5.70 -23.54 -34.21
N PRO A 661 4.98 -24.23 -35.12
CA PRO A 661 5.54 -25.29 -35.94
C PRO A 661 6.62 -24.76 -36.91
N GLN A 662 7.76 -25.41 -36.89
CA GLN A 662 8.86 -25.13 -37.79
C GLN A 662 8.50 -25.57 -39.23
N LYS A 663 8.70 -24.67 -40.20
CA LYS A 663 8.68 -25.01 -41.62
C LYS A 663 10.00 -25.71 -41.99
N PRO A 664 10.00 -26.71 -42.94
CA PRO A 664 11.16 -27.49 -43.28
C PRO A 664 12.20 -26.66 -44.01
N GLY A 665 13.46 -26.90 -43.67
CA GLY A 665 14.64 -26.18 -44.15
C GLY A 665 14.96 -26.46 -45.61
N LYS A 666 15.35 -25.42 -46.32
CA LYS A 666 16.03 -25.53 -47.64
C LYS A 666 17.53 -25.68 -47.44
N GLU A 667 18.07 -26.73 -48.03
CA GLU A 667 19.51 -27.01 -48.14
C GLU A 667 20.28 -25.83 -48.73
N LYS A 668 21.37 -25.45 -48.12
CA LYS A 668 22.39 -24.55 -48.68
C LYS A 668 23.46 -25.37 -49.38
N ARG A 669 23.48 -25.35 -50.71
CA ARG A 669 24.64 -25.74 -51.53
C ARG A 669 25.75 -24.72 -51.38
N GLY A 670 26.93 -25.19 -51.01
CA GLY A 670 28.14 -24.39 -50.94
C GLY A 670 28.64 -23.90 -52.28
N ARG A 671 29.25 -22.71 -52.26
CA ARG A 671 30.18 -22.27 -53.30
C ARG A 671 31.34 -21.48 -52.69
N ASN A 672 32.53 -22.10 -52.78
CA ASN A 672 33.82 -21.47 -52.63
C ASN A 672 34.02 -20.39 -53.71
N ARG A 673 34.64 -19.25 -53.37
CA ARG A 673 35.73 -18.62 -54.19
C ARG A 673 36.24 -17.33 -53.54
N ARG A 674 37.46 -17.42 -53.21
CA ARG A 674 38.69 -16.60 -53.27
C ARG A 674 38.55 -15.10 -53.57
N HIS A 675 39.35 -14.38 -52.78
CA HIS A 675 39.84 -13.00 -52.92
C HIS A 675 40.48 -12.69 -54.32
N PRO A 676 40.77 -11.44 -54.77
CA PRO A 676 41.57 -10.45 -54.07
C PRO A 676 40.83 -9.32 -53.40
#